data_7eee9e459a3975077a1d054f7bc567f3
#
_entry.id   7eee9e459a3975077a1d054f7bc567f3
#
_cell.length_a   1.000
_cell.length_b   1.000
_cell.length_c   1.000
_cell.angle_alpha   90.00
_cell.angle_beta   90.00
_cell.angle_gamma   90.00
#
_symmetry.space_group_name_H-M   'P 1'
#
loop_
_entity.id
_entity.type
_entity.pdbx_description
1 polymer ?
#
loop_
_entity_poly.entity_id
_entity_poly.type
_entity_poly.pdbx_seq_one_letter_code
_entity_poly.pdbx_strand_id
1 'polypeptide(L)'
;MEPLKLMYPRLLTLAGWLGIVVRASSYEADPLPPLITGIAISNSQQQITWTPYPAAETYQLLSTRDLSQLWSETLSGAILGQTWVGTNADTSSFYKVAVTPMSSNALLTANVLNRLAYGPTPDELERVLTGPNPIGPQASIDEQLDFPSVQETLDTDDRAYGGGASWAYGTVTGTAANPRFYLFLSGAGTVYVDDVKLVTGSVPEAGPNLLSNGDFEAVLSPAWTVTSNFTNSAISTAVAHSGQSSLQLVATAAGTGQGNAIWQPVIPFTTTQIYTLSFWYLPDPNAAADLSLSVRLSSSATFVTVPVRPLPTPALLYGKLRAGANSVFDLAANLSSLRAWFVMHAVGAKRQLLEVLTQFLENHFVTEHSKTDDYFARFYNNSELLDRIATDLEFREISRWREALANPKCTFYDLLRISAESPAMIVYLDTVTSRGDGTFVANENYARELLELFTFGVDNGYDQDDIVAMSRAWTGWRVRLVDPPNISDPLAPQATNQFQIGVTNATAISNLVGVWTFNYRSDRHNTSKKTIFPNKTVPARFGAPWAGRNYQLVLTNGSGANSLQDGYQVLAHLANQPFTEEYISTKLCRLFVHDDFTHGVNNYADPDSLSPEGRLVLACMRAWENSEPQGQIRPVLKTIFDSDLFRGHGSSQQKIKTPLEFTVGTIRALRAAKPDGSFSASTDGYSISGRSRTASTAPLTRMGAMMLFDRGAPDGYPENAAAWVSAGTLADRIRFEQTVLMATSDANKSDGLSGGNNNTSDPVGLLKLKLPAADLKEPVRIVDYFLSIFYAGEGRANLSLYRKSAVTFLNTADDGVASSPFQSLSPGTSAYDTRVRGAVALLLSFQRFQEQ
;
A
#
# COMPACT_ATOMS: atom_id res chain seq x y z
N MET A 1 55.26 20.77 14.17
CA MET A 1 55.02 20.22 12.84
C MET A 1 55.30 18.73 12.93
N GLU A 2 54.40 17.92 12.62
CA GLU A 2 54.17 16.53 13.02
C GLU A 2 53.92 16.34 14.52
N PRO A 3 52.70 15.82 14.92
CA PRO A 3 52.35 14.44 14.74
C PRO A 3 50.84 14.24 14.44
N LEU A 4 50.51 13.77 13.28
CA LEU A 4 49.12 13.38 12.88
C LEU A 4 49.15 12.12 11.98
N LYS A 5 49.98 11.15 12.33
CA LYS A 5 50.09 9.89 11.54
C LYS A 5 49.76 8.60 12.29
N LEU A 6 49.11 8.65 13.47
CA LEU A 6 48.88 7.42 14.27
C LEU A 6 47.44 7.11 14.62
N MET A 7 46.45 7.69 13.91
CA MET A 7 45.01 7.39 14.15
C MET A 7 44.25 6.73 12.99
N TYR A 8 44.92 6.44 11.88
CA TYR A 8 44.24 5.95 10.65
C TYR A 8 44.11 4.42 10.48
N PRO A 9 44.80 3.52 11.20
CA PRO A 9 44.58 2.08 10.95
C PRO A 9 43.32 1.48 11.62
N ARG A 10 42.71 2.16 12.60
CA ARG A 10 41.52 1.63 13.29
C ARG A 10 40.21 2.10 12.71
N LEU A 11 40.21 3.17 11.92
CA LEU A 11 39.03 3.62 11.19
C LEU A 11 38.81 2.86 9.87
N LEU A 12 39.85 2.32 9.28
CA LEU A 12 39.75 1.49 8.08
C LEU A 12 39.16 0.11 8.33
N THR A 13 39.20 -0.42 9.54
CA THR A 13 38.57 -1.68 9.95
C THR A 13 37.07 -1.49 10.26
N LEU A 14 36.63 -0.31 10.67
CA LEU A 14 35.19 0.00 10.79
C LEU A 14 34.57 0.37 9.45
N ALA A 15 35.32 1.02 8.55
CA ALA A 15 34.87 1.33 7.19
C ALA A 15 34.74 0.06 6.32
N GLY A 16 35.41 -1.02 6.63
CA GLY A 16 35.23 -2.33 6.01
C GLY A 16 33.88 -2.99 6.32
N TRP A 17 33.20 -2.55 7.38
CA TRP A 17 31.84 -2.98 7.75
C TRP A 17 30.76 -2.03 7.23
N LEU A 18 31.09 -0.81 6.92
CA LEU A 18 30.24 0.18 6.28
C LEU A 18 30.44 0.27 4.77
N GLY A 19 31.17 -0.65 4.20
CA GLY A 19 31.29 -0.84 2.77
C GLY A 19 29.99 -1.41 2.16
N ILE A 20 28.88 -0.76 2.43
CA ILE A 20 27.81 -0.63 1.43
C ILE A 20 28.43 0.25 0.36
N VAL A 21 29.15 -0.40 -0.51
CA VAL A 21 29.67 0.19 -1.72
C VAL A 21 28.46 0.69 -2.47
N VAL A 22 28.31 2.00 -2.56
CA VAL A 22 27.60 2.60 -3.68
C VAL A 22 28.36 2.15 -4.93
N ARG A 23 28.10 0.95 -5.40
CA ARG A 23 28.44 0.52 -6.73
C ARG A 23 27.37 1.14 -7.65
N ALA A 24 27.72 2.16 -8.35
CA ALA A 24 27.16 2.41 -9.66
C ALA A 24 27.52 1.17 -10.51
N SER A 25 26.72 0.14 -10.46
CA SER A 25 26.81 -1.00 -11.37
C SER A 25 25.64 -0.91 -12.32
N SER A 26 25.97 -0.62 -13.59
CA SER A 26 25.11 -1.01 -14.69
C SER A 26 24.81 -2.51 -14.52
N TYR A 27 23.57 -2.83 -14.16
CA TYR A 27 23.15 -4.22 -13.99
C TYR A 27 23.07 -4.86 -15.38
N GLU A 28 24.00 -5.75 -15.69
CA GLU A 28 23.83 -6.69 -16.81
C GLU A 28 22.80 -7.74 -16.40
N ALA A 29 21.98 -8.18 -17.35
CA ALA A 29 20.93 -9.17 -17.13
C ALA A 29 21.46 -10.49 -16.55
N ASP A 30 22.73 -10.82 -16.85
CA ASP A 30 23.44 -11.97 -16.32
C ASP A 30 24.61 -11.53 -15.43
N PRO A 31 24.64 -11.99 -14.16
CA PRO A 31 25.78 -11.69 -13.29
C PRO A 31 27.09 -12.25 -13.85
N LEU A 32 28.18 -11.49 -13.65
CA LEU A 32 29.50 -11.97 -14.05
C LEU A 32 29.86 -13.28 -13.34
N PRO A 33 30.47 -14.24 -14.03
CA PRO A 33 30.91 -15.49 -13.43
C PRO A 33 31.91 -15.23 -12.27
N PRO A 34 31.96 -16.14 -11.27
CA PRO A 34 32.88 -15.98 -10.15
C PRO A 34 34.34 -15.88 -10.63
N LEU A 35 35.05 -14.85 -10.15
CA LEU A 35 36.46 -14.64 -10.44
C LEU A 35 37.30 -15.03 -9.24
N ILE A 36 38.35 -15.84 -9.47
CA ILE A 36 39.31 -16.18 -8.41
C ILE A 36 40.08 -14.91 -8.04
N THR A 37 40.00 -14.54 -6.77
CA THR A 37 40.59 -13.32 -6.19
C THR A 37 41.87 -13.59 -5.41
N GLY A 38 42.11 -14.84 -5.00
CA GLY A 38 43.28 -15.21 -4.24
C GLY A 38 43.54 -16.71 -4.19
N ILE A 39 44.83 -17.06 -4.19
CA ILE A 39 45.31 -18.41 -3.90
C ILE A 39 46.40 -18.28 -2.84
N ALA A 40 46.21 -18.93 -1.68
CA ALA A 40 47.17 -18.97 -0.61
C ALA A 40 47.53 -20.40 -0.28
N ILE A 41 48.81 -20.64 0.04
CA ILE A 41 49.30 -21.94 0.46
C ILE A 41 49.99 -21.77 1.84
N SER A 42 49.57 -22.55 2.82
CA SER A 42 50.11 -22.54 4.15
C SER A 42 50.02 -23.95 4.76
N ASN A 43 51.12 -24.45 5.35
CA ASN A 43 51.16 -25.74 6.06
C ASN A 43 50.50 -26.91 5.29
N SER A 44 50.84 -27.06 4.02
CA SER A 44 50.30 -28.08 3.13
C SER A 44 48.82 -27.98 2.80
N GLN A 45 48.18 -26.90 3.24
CA GLN A 45 46.81 -26.55 2.79
C GLN A 45 46.85 -25.44 1.74
N GLN A 46 45.96 -25.55 0.78
CA GLN A 46 45.71 -24.56 -0.24
C GLN A 46 44.34 -23.94 0.02
N GLN A 47 44.28 -22.63 -0.05
CA GLN A 47 43.07 -21.85 0.06
C GLN A 47 42.86 -21.10 -1.24
N ILE A 48 41.69 -21.21 -1.86
CA ILE A 48 41.28 -20.48 -3.07
C ILE A 48 40.04 -19.69 -2.77
N THR A 49 40.08 -18.39 -3.04
CA THR A 49 38.95 -17.46 -2.83
C THR A 49 38.49 -16.86 -4.14
N TRP A 50 37.20 -16.53 -4.22
CA TRP A 50 36.60 -15.93 -5.42
C TRP A 50 35.53 -14.90 -5.08
N THR A 51 35.09 -14.14 -6.10
CA THR A 51 33.98 -13.19 -5.97
C THR A 51 32.64 -13.92 -5.83
N PRO A 52 31.71 -13.44 -4.96
CA PRO A 52 30.40 -14.03 -4.84
C PRO A 52 29.62 -13.93 -6.17
N TYR A 53 28.79 -14.94 -6.43
CA TYR A 53 27.77 -14.91 -7.47
C TYR A 53 26.40 -14.74 -6.80
N PRO A 54 25.54 -13.81 -7.25
CA PRO A 54 24.23 -13.61 -6.66
C PRO A 54 23.38 -14.88 -6.67
N ALA A 55 22.71 -15.17 -5.56
CA ALA A 55 21.84 -16.33 -5.40
C ALA A 55 22.48 -17.69 -5.81
N ALA A 56 23.75 -17.90 -5.48
CA ALA A 56 24.47 -19.15 -5.78
C ALA A 56 23.95 -20.31 -4.91
N GLU A 57 23.38 -21.34 -5.53
CA GLU A 57 22.99 -22.57 -4.85
C GLU A 57 24.19 -23.49 -4.56
N THR A 58 25.11 -23.63 -5.50
CA THR A 58 26.35 -24.38 -5.31
C THR A 58 27.52 -23.71 -6.01
N TYR A 59 28.70 -23.87 -5.43
CA TYR A 59 29.98 -23.65 -6.09
C TYR A 59 30.70 -24.98 -6.27
N GLN A 60 31.42 -25.09 -7.37
CA GLN A 60 32.35 -26.18 -7.62
C GLN A 60 33.69 -25.59 -8.03
N LEU A 61 34.76 -26.02 -7.37
CA LEU A 61 36.12 -25.73 -7.81
C LEU A 61 36.58 -26.81 -8.80
N LEU A 62 36.83 -26.38 -10.01
CA LEU A 62 37.32 -27.26 -11.08
C LEU A 62 38.80 -27.00 -11.31
N SER A 63 39.58 -28.06 -11.56
CA SER A 63 40.99 -27.99 -11.84
C SER A 63 41.38 -28.77 -13.08
N THR A 64 42.45 -28.34 -13.73
CA THR A 64 43.12 -29.08 -14.81
C THR A 64 44.62 -28.76 -14.80
N ARG A 65 45.44 -29.68 -15.27
CA ARG A 65 46.87 -29.46 -15.49
C ARG A 65 47.17 -28.91 -16.90
N ASP A 66 46.23 -29.09 -17.81
CA ASP A 66 46.37 -28.69 -19.20
C ASP A 66 45.05 -28.03 -19.66
N LEU A 67 45.12 -26.81 -20.14
CA LEU A 67 43.93 -26.06 -20.59
C LEU A 67 43.22 -26.67 -21.81
N SER A 68 43.87 -27.60 -22.53
CA SER A 68 43.25 -28.34 -23.64
C SER A 68 42.44 -29.54 -23.18
N GLN A 69 42.55 -29.94 -21.88
CA GLN A 69 41.86 -31.08 -21.31
C GLN A 69 40.57 -30.73 -20.61
N LEU A 70 39.76 -31.76 -20.30
CA LEU A 70 38.55 -31.59 -19.52
C LEU A 70 38.87 -31.16 -18.10
N TRP A 71 38.08 -30.25 -17.59
CA TRP A 71 38.14 -29.80 -16.21
C TRP A 71 37.47 -30.83 -15.29
N SER A 72 38.08 -31.14 -14.16
CA SER A 72 37.54 -32.08 -13.17
C SER A 72 37.33 -31.37 -11.82
N GLU A 73 36.38 -31.86 -11.07
CA GLU A 73 36.10 -31.31 -9.72
C GLU A 73 37.29 -31.63 -8.78
N THR A 74 37.66 -30.66 -7.96
CA THR A 74 38.72 -30.77 -6.96
C THR A 74 38.15 -31.35 -5.66
N LEU A 75 38.29 -32.67 -5.48
CA LEU A 75 37.66 -33.46 -4.39
C LEU A 75 38.39 -33.37 -3.05
N SER A 76 39.63 -32.87 -3.00
CA SER A 76 40.48 -32.91 -1.80
C SER A 76 40.23 -31.84 -0.75
N GLY A 77 39.15 -31.04 -0.90
CA GLY A 77 38.85 -29.92 -0.03
C GLY A 77 37.37 -29.70 0.22
N ALA A 78 37.06 -28.68 1.01
CA ALA A 78 35.71 -28.26 1.33
C ALA A 78 35.50 -26.78 0.96
N ILE A 79 34.29 -26.48 0.47
CA ILE A 79 33.86 -25.10 0.17
C ILE A 79 33.02 -24.56 1.33
N LEU A 80 33.35 -23.34 1.76
CA LEU A 80 32.57 -22.59 2.72
C LEU A 80 32.48 -21.11 2.28
N GLY A 81 31.29 -20.63 1.97
CA GLY A 81 31.12 -19.33 1.32
C GLY A 81 31.83 -19.29 -0.03
N GLN A 82 32.64 -18.26 -0.25
CA GLN A 82 33.44 -18.03 -1.44
C GLN A 82 34.88 -18.52 -1.29
N THR A 83 35.08 -19.58 -0.47
CA THR A 83 36.41 -20.09 -0.18
C THR A 83 36.43 -21.61 -0.22
N TRP A 84 37.38 -22.16 -0.96
CA TRP A 84 37.71 -23.55 -0.91
C TRP A 84 39.00 -23.73 -0.11
N VAL A 85 39.04 -24.75 0.78
CA VAL A 85 40.22 -25.15 1.54
C VAL A 85 40.44 -26.62 1.40
N GLY A 86 41.60 -27.01 0.96
CA GLY A 86 41.92 -28.41 0.76
C GLY A 86 43.42 -28.68 0.82
N THR A 87 43.82 -29.95 0.77
CA THR A 87 45.23 -30.35 0.68
C THR A 87 45.71 -30.15 -0.76
N ASN A 88 46.83 -29.46 -0.92
CA ASN A 88 47.47 -29.28 -2.21
C ASN A 88 48.22 -30.59 -2.61
N ALA A 89 47.70 -31.28 -3.62
CA ALA A 89 48.36 -32.44 -4.19
C ALA A 89 49.31 -32.07 -5.34
N ASP A 90 49.14 -30.84 -5.96
CA ASP A 90 49.82 -30.41 -7.17
C ASP A 90 50.12 -28.92 -7.24
N THR A 91 51.39 -28.61 -7.54
CA THR A 91 51.90 -27.22 -7.62
C THR A 91 51.63 -26.58 -9.02
N SER A 92 51.03 -27.24 -9.97
CA SER A 92 50.86 -26.75 -11.35
C SER A 92 49.47 -27.07 -11.94
N SER A 93 48.45 -26.56 -11.27
CA SER A 93 47.07 -26.68 -11.77
C SER A 93 46.46 -25.31 -12.08
N PHE A 94 45.67 -25.29 -13.14
CA PHE A 94 44.74 -24.16 -13.41
C PHE A 94 43.42 -24.43 -12.65
N TYR A 95 42.78 -23.36 -12.20
CA TYR A 95 41.54 -23.40 -11.45
C TYR A 95 40.48 -22.54 -12.08
N LYS A 96 39.23 -22.97 -12.05
CA LYS A 96 38.06 -22.16 -12.30
C LYS A 96 36.93 -22.53 -11.34
N VAL A 97 36.05 -21.57 -11.07
CA VAL A 97 34.85 -21.78 -10.24
C VAL A 97 33.64 -21.93 -11.16
N ALA A 98 32.94 -23.03 -11.02
CA ALA A 98 31.60 -23.19 -11.61
C ALA A 98 30.55 -22.86 -10.54
N VAL A 99 29.44 -22.28 -10.96
CA VAL A 99 28.32 -21.94 -10.09
C VAL A 99 27.03 -22.50 -10.66
N THR A 100 26.18 -23.01 -9.77
CA THR A 100 24.78 -23.31 -10.08
C THR A 100 23.94 -22.22 -9.43
N PRO A 101 23.27 -21.36 -10.19
CA PRO A 101 22.40 -20.34 -9.63
C PRO A 101 21.10 -20.95 -9.08
N MET A 102 20.41 -20.21 -8.23
CA MET A 102 19.03 -20.48 -7.84
C MET A 102 18.12 -20.58 -9.08
N SER A 103 17.10 -21.42 -9.02
CA SER A 103 16.14 -21.50 -10.14
C SER A 103 15.40 -20.17 -10.33
N SER A 104 15.08 -19.83 -11.56
CA SER A 104 14.36 -18.59 -11.89
C SER A 104 13.02 -18.48 -11.18
N ASN A 105 12.30 -19.58 -10.98
CA ASN A 105 11.05 -19.59 -10.23
C ASN A 105 11.26 -19.28 -8.74
N ALA A 106 12.31 -19.80 -8.13
CA ALA A 106 12.62 -19.50 -6.73
C ALA A 106 13.04 -18.04 -6.55
N LEU A 107 13.88 -17.54 -7.45
CA LEU A 107 14.30 -16.14 -7.45
C LEU A 107 13.10 -15.19 -7.65
N LEU A 108 12.25 -15.47 -8.65
CA LEU A 108 11.05 -14.65 -8.88
C LEU A 108 10.08 -14.73 -7.71
N THR A 109 9.91 -15.90 -7.07
CA THR A 109 9.09 -16.03 -5.85
C THR A 109 9.61 -15.12 -4.74
N ALA A 110 10.92 -15.09 -4.53
CA ALA A 110 11.53 -14.21 -3.54
C ALA A 110 11.26 -12.74 -3.86
N ASN A 111 11.47 -12.31 -5.11
CA ASN A 111 11.20 -10.95 -5.54
C ASN A 111 9.72 -10.57 -5.35
N VAL A 112 8.79 -11.46 -5.71
CA VAL A 112 7.35 -11.26 -5.50
C VAL A 112 7.03 -11.07 -4.02
N LEU A 113 7.47 -11.99 -3.16
CA LEU A 113 7.12 -11.95 -1.73
C LEU A 113 7.82 -10.81 -0.98
N ASN A 114 8.98 -10.36 -1.44
CA ASN A 114 9.69 -9.23 -0.83
C ASN A 114 9.25 -7.87 -1.37
N ARG A 115 8.75 -7.78 -2.62
CA ARG A 115 8.45 -6.50 -3.26
C ARG A 115 6.95 -6.19 -3.39
N LEU A 116 6.14 -7.22 -3.71
CA LEU A 116 4.69 -7.05 -3.76
C LEU A 116 4.05 -7.27 -2.38
N ALA A 117 4.85 -7.68 -1.39
CA ALA A 117 4.45 -7.87 0.00
C ALA A 117 5.57 -7.37 0.93
N TYR A 118 5.29 -7.36 2.22
CA TYR A 118 6.26 -7.01 3.25
C TYR A 118 7.14 -8.19 3.68
N GLY A 119 7.54 -9.03 2.76
CA GLY A 119 8.33 -10.24 3.00
C GLY A 119 7.47 -11.51 3.04
N PRO A 120 8.11 -12.68 2.88
CA PRO A 120 7.42 -13.97 2.88
C PRO A 120 6.81 -14.32 4.23
N THR A 121 5.69 -15.04 4.21
CA THR A 121 5.29 -15.89 5.33
C THR A 121 5.58 -17.35 4.97
N PRO A 122 5.75 -18.27 5.95
CA PRO A 122 5.88 -19.69 5.66
C PRO A 122 4.75 -20.22 4.79
N ASP A 123 3.51 -19.85 5.08
CA ASP A 123 2.33 -20.31 4.34
C ASP A 123 2.31 -19.79 2.90
N GLU A 124 2.68 -18.53 2.66
CA GLU A 124 2.77 -17.96 1.31
C GLU A 124 3.91 -18.57 0.51
N LEU A 125 5.06 -18.83 1.13
CA LEU A 125 6.18 -19.48 0.46
C LEU A 125 5.80 -20.91 0.03
N GLU A 126 5.09 -21.65 0.87
CA GLU A 126 4.52 -22.95 0.52
C GLU A 126 3.50 -22.83 -0.62
N ARG A 127 2.56 -21.89 -0.51
CA ARG A 127 1.53 -21.68 -1.51
C ARG A 127 2.11 -21.34 -2.89
N VAL A 128 3.15 -20.52 -2.93
CA VAL A 128 3.72 -20.03 -4.20
C VAL A 128 4.78 -20.96 -4.76
N LEU A 129 5.63 -21.59 -3.94
CA LEU A 129 6.81 -22.33 -4.42
C LEU A 129 6.98 -23.75 -3.89
N THR A 130 6.89 -23.98 -2.56
CA THR A 130 7.43 -25.19 -1.93
C THR A 130 6.39 -26.21 -1.50
N GLY A 131 5.11 -25.84 -1.48
CA GLY A 131 4.02 -26.72 -1.08
C GLY A 131 3.71 -27.85 -2.10
N PRO A 132 2.79 -28.74 -1.76
CA PRO A 132 2.44 -29.88 -2.62
C PRO A 132 1.77 -29.49 -3.94
N ASN A 133 1.12 -28.35 -4.00
CA ASN A 133 0.45 -27.81 -5.19
C ASN A 133 0.71 -26.30 -5.31
N PRO A 134 1.94 -25.87 -5.61
CA PRO A 134 2.26 -24.45 -5.65
C PRO A 134 1.62 -23.79 -6.86
N ILE A 135 1.09 -22.57 -6.67
CA ILE A 135 0.48 -21.80 -7.76
C ILE A 135 1.52 -21.20 -8.72
N GLY A 136 2.77 -21.07 -8.27
CA GLY A 136 3.85 -20.40 -8.99
C GLY A 136 3.86 -18.88 -8.85
N PRO A 137 5.03 -18.25 -9.06
CA PRO A 137 5.20 -16.80 -8.86
C PRO A 137 4.40 -15.95 -9.85
N GLN A 138 4.22 -16.40 -11.10
CA GLN A 138 3.43 -15.65 -12.09
C GLN A 138 1.96 -15.58 -11.67
N ALA A 139 1.36 -16.68 -11.25
CA ALA A 139 -0.03 -16.68 -10.78
C ALA A 139 -0.20 -15.81 -9.53
N SER A 140 0.81 -15.76 -8.67
CA SER A 140 0.82 -14.86 -7.51
C SER A 140 0.88 -13.38 -7.93
N ILE A 141 1.65 -13.02 -8.96
CA ILE A 141 1.65 -11.65 -9.52
C ILE A 141 0.27 -11.30 -10.08
N ASP A 142 -0.30 -12.20 -10.89
CA ASP A 142 -1.59 -11.96 -11.54
C ASP A 142 -2.72 -11.80 -10.51
N GLU A 143 -2.72 -12.63 -9.46
CA GLU A 143 -3.63 -12.53 -8.32
C GLU A 143 -3.48 -11.19 -7.58
N GLN A 144 -2.25 -10.78 -7.27
CA GLN A 144 -2.00 -9.51 -6.58
C GLN A 144 -2.32 -8.29 -7.45
N LEU A 145 -2.25 -8.38 -8.77
CA LEU A 145 -2.70 -7.33 -9.68
C LEU A 145 -4.22 -7.25 -9.80
N ASP A 146 -4.94 -8.30 -9.45
CA ASP A 146 -6.41 -8.33 -9.45
C ASP A 146 -6.97 -8.36 -8.03
N PHE A 147 -6.82 -7.24 -7.29
CA PHE A 147 -7.22 -7.14 -5.89
C PHE A 147 -8.63 -7.67 -5.58
N PRO A 148 -9.67 -7.39 -6.42
CA PRO A 148 -11.01 -7.90 -6.15
C PRO A 148 -11.11 -9.42 -6.13
N SER A 149 -10.24 -10.15 -6.85
CA SER A 149 -10.26 -11.61 -6.87
C SER A 149 -9.69 -12.24 -5.60
N VAL A 150 -8.88 -11.51 -4.84
CA VAL A 150 -8.31 -11.98 -3.57
C VAL A 150 -9.34 -11.82 -2.46
N GLN A 151 -9.78 -12.95 -1.89
CA GLN A 151 -10.69 -12.92 -0.74
C GLN A 151 -9.95 -12.44 0.51
N GLU A 152 -10.27 -11.21 0.95
CA GLU A 152 -9.70 -10.59 2.13
C GLU A 152 -10.61 -10.78 3.34
N THR A 153 -10.04 -11.25 4.44
CA THR A 153 -10.77 -11.42 5.69
C THR A 153 -10.64 -10.22 6.63
N LEU A 154 -9.53 -9.48 6.54
CA LEU A 154 -9.32 -8.28 7.36
C LEU A 154 -10.30 -7.16 7.01
N ASP A 155 -10.61 -6.96 5.73
CA ASP A 155 -11.57 -5.94 5.31
C ASP A 155 -12.97 -6.15 5.89
N THR A 156 -13.35 -7.40 6.23
CA THR A 156 -14.63 -7.69 6.87
C THR A 156 -14.59 -7.47 8.39
N ASP A 157 -13.42 -7.63 9.00
CA ASP A 157 -13.22 -7.44 10.43
C ASP A 157 -12.97 -5.96 10.77
N ASP A 158 -12.52 -5.16 9.81
CA ASP A 158 -12.26 -3.74 9.96
C ASP A 158 -13.49 -2.84 9.75
N ARG A 159 -14.65 -3.29 10.13
CA ARG A 159 -15.89 -2.51 10.07
C ARG A 159 -15.80 -1.15 10.76
N ALA A 160 -14.89 -1.00 11.69
CA ALA A 160 -14.60 0.27 12.34
C ALA A 160 -14.03 1.31 11.36
N TYR A 161 -13.35 0.86 10.30
CA TYR A 161 -12.69 1.70 9.31
C TYR A 161 -13.25 1.55 7.88
N GLY A 162 -14.35 0.83 7.69
CA GLY A 162 -15.12 0.86 6.45
C GLY A 162 -14.46 0.25 5.22
N GLY A 163 -13.81 -0.90 5.34
CA GLY A 163 -13.32 -1.68 4.20
C GLY A 163 -14.38 -2.64 3.66
N GLY A 164 -14.43 -2.78 2.33
CA GLY A 164 -15.32 -3.69 1.60
C GLY A 164 -16.31 -2.93 0.72
N ALA A 165 -16.74 -3.53 -0.39
CA ALA A 165 -17.83 -3.00 -1.21
C ALA A 165 -19.08 -2.86 -0.34
N SER A 166 -19.29 -1.67 0.20
CA SER A 166 -20.36 -1.40 1.15
C SER A 166 -21.60 -0.94 0.40
N TRP A 167 -22.72 -1.46 0.80
CA TRP A 167 -24.00 -0.98 0.34
C TRP A 167 -24.12 0.52 0.57
N ALA A 168 -24.52 1.24 -0.46
CA ALA A 168 -24.75 2.67 -0.43
C ALA A 168 -26.25 2.97 -0.27
N TYR A 169 -26.54 4.05 0.45
CA TYR A 169 -27.88 4.46 0.77
C TYR A 169 -28.34 5.61 -0.10
N GLY A 170 -29.53 5.49 -0.68
CA GLY A 170 -30.19 6.55 -1.42
C GLY A 170 -31.53 6.93 -0.81
N THR A 171 -31.85 8.23 -0.75
CA THR A 171 -33.13 8.70 -0.23
C THR A 171 -33.56 10.02 -0.90
N VAL A 172 -34.86 10.21 -1.05
CA VAL A 172 -35.45 11.49 -1.49
C VAL A 172 -36.84 11.68 -0.89
N THR A 173 -37.17 12.91 -0.56
CA THR A 173 -38.46 13.30 0.00
C THR A 173 -39.17 14.30 -0.90
N GLY A 174 -40.46 14.09 -1.17
CA GLY A 174 -41.26 15.00 -2.00
C GLY A 174 -42.70 14.51 -2.16
N THR A 175 -43.43 15.19 -3.01
CA THR A 175 -44.80 14.81 -3.44
C THR A 175 -44.77 14.10 -4.76
N ALA A 176 -45.78 13.27 -5.08
CA ALA A 176 -45.84 12.56 -6.34
C ALA A 176 -47.18 12.78 -7.02
N ALA A 177 -47.19 12.70 -8.35
CA ALA A 177 -48.37 12.93 -9.16
C ALA A 177 -49.19 11.65 -9.43
N ASN A 178 -48.53 10.48 -9.40
CA ASN A 178 -49.12 9.18 -9.74
C ASN A 178 -48.65 8.07 -8.78
N PRO A 179 -49.48 7.05 -8.52
CA PRO A 179 -49.16 5.97 -7.57
C PRO A 179 -48.31 4.87 -8.22
N ARG A 180 -47.18 5.22 -8.81
CA ARG A 180 -46.31 4.25 -9.46
C ARG A 180 -44.87 4.46 -9.03
N PHE A 181 -44.28 3.39 -8.50
CA PHE A 181 -42.89 3.34 -8.10
C PHE A 181 -42.05 2.58 -9.11
N TYR A 182 -40.89 3.11 -9.48
CA TYR A 182 -40.02 2.56 -10.55
C TYR A 182 -38.56 2.43 -10.11
N LEU A 183 -37.93 1.35 -10.62
CA LEU A 183 -36.47 1.12 -10.56
C LEU A 183 -35.99 0.90 -12.00
N PHE A 184 -34.97 1.60 -12.44
CA PHE A 184 -34.37 1.37 -13.77
C PHE A 184 -32.91 1.85 -13.83
N LEU A 185 -32.17 1.29 -14.80
CA LEU A 185 -30.80 1.71 -15.13
C LEU A 185 -30.80 2.62 -16.37
N SER A 186 -29.83 3.56 -16.43
CA SER A 186 -29.66 4.48 -17.56
C SER A 186 -29.09 3.84 -18.83
N GLY A 187 -28.57 2.60 -18.71
CA GLY A 187 -27.97 1.83 -19.79
C GLY A 187 -28.02 0.34 -19.52
N ALA A 188 -27.42 -0.46 -20.41
CA ALA A 188 -27.21 -1.88 -20.14
C ALA A 188 -26.21 -2.07 -18.97
N GLY A 189 -26.51 -3.00 -18.06
CA GLY A 189 -25.67 -3.27 -16.91
C GLY A 189 -26.40 -3.98 -15.79
N THR A 190 -25.72 -4.15 -14.67
CA THR A 190 -26.24 -4.85 -13.49
C THR A 190 -25.94 -4.03 -12.23
N VAL A 191 -26.89 -4.04 -11.26
CA VAL A 191 -26.69 -3.52 -9.92
C VAL A 191 -27.53 -4.35 -8.93
N TYR A 192 -27.04 -4.53 -7.70
CA TYR A 192 -27.85 -5.11 -6.62
C TYR A 192 -28.53 -3.99 -5.85
N VAL A 193 -29.84 -4.19 -5.56
CA VAL A 193 -30.69 -3.24 -4.81
C VAL A 193 -31.42 -4.00 -3.71
N ASP A 194 -31.50 -3.36 -2.53
CA ASP A 194 -32.13 -3.97 -1.39
C ASP A 194 -32.85 -2.92 -0.52
N ASP A 195 -33.69 -3.40 0.40
CA ASP A 195 -34.39 -2.59 1.40
C ASP A 195 -35.06 -1.34 0.82
N VAL A 196 -35.74 -1.50 -0.30
CA VAL A 196 -36.49 -0.39 -0.94
C VAL A 196 -37.72 -0.08 -0.11
N LYS A 197 -37.78 1.12 0.45
CA LYS A 197 -38.85 1.53 1.35
C LYS A 197 -39.46 2.87 0.91
N LEU A 198 -40.77 2.92 0.88
CA LEU A 198 -41.55 4.15 0.67
C LEU A 198 -42.45 4.37 1.89
N VAL A 199 -42.31 5.49 2.54
CA VAL A 199 -43.12 5.86 3.71
C VAL A 199 -43.82 7.19 3.49
N THR A 200 -44.93 7.42 4.23
CA THR A 200 -45.56 8.75 4.31
C THR A 200 -44.80 9.66 5.28
N GLY A 201 -44.68 10.93 4.96
CA GLY A 201 -43.92 11.91 5.76
C GLY A 201 -42.54 12.21 5.24
N SER A 202 -41.79 13.02 5.98
CA SER A 202 -40.48 13.54 5.59
C SER A 202 -39.28 12.84 6.25
N VAL A 203 -39.54 11.82 7.09
CA VAL A 203 -38.47 11.07 7.79
C VAL A 203 -38.28 9.72 7.08
N PRO A 204 -37.08 9.46 6.56
CA PRO A 204 -36.78 8.19 5.92
C PRO A 204 -37.05 7.01 6.86
N GLU A 205 -37.63 5.94 6.32
CA GLU A 205 -37.88 4.67 7.00
C GLU A 205 -38.85 4.73 8.19
N ALA A 206 -39.39 5.88 8.51
CA ALA A 206 -40.32 6.07 9.62
C ALA A 206 -41.75 5.65 9.24
N GLY A 207 -42.16 4.46 9.63
CA GLY A 207 -43.49 3.93 9.39
C GLY A 207 -43.55 2.66 8.51
N PRO A 208 -44.77 2.19 8.15
CA PRO A 208 -44.90 1.02 7.31
C PRO A 208 -44.43 1.28 5.87
N ASN A 209 -43.79 0.29 5.28
CA ASN A 209 -43.45 0.33 3.86
C ASN A 209 -44.71 0.24 3.01
N LEU A 210 -44.92 1.18 2.12
CA LEU A 210 -46.02 1.21 1.17
C LEU A 210 -45.76 0.31 -0.05
N LEU A 211 -44.57 -0.21 -0.20
CA LEU A 211 -44.18 -1.16 -1.24
C LEU A 211 -44.26 -2.59 -0.70
N SER A 212 -44.71 -3.50 -1.53
CA SER A 212 -44.69 -4.93 -1.24
C SER A 212 -43.36 -5.54 -1.70
N ASN A 213 -42.80 -6.44 -0.88
CA ASN A 213 -41.51 -7.12 -1.17
C ASN A 213 -40.41 -6.13 -1.56
N GLY A 214 -40.25 -5.06 -0.79
CA GLY A 214 -39.17 -4.10 -0.98
C GLY A 214 -37.86 -4.54 -0.33
N ASP A 215 -37.90 -5.52 0.55
CA ASP A 215 -36.81 -6.25 1.16
C ASP A 215 -36.28 -7.42 0.27
N PHE A 216 -36.96 -7.68 -0.84
CA PHE A 216 -36.61 -8.70 -1.83
C PHE A 216 -36.38 -10.12 -1.28
N GLU A 217 -37.02 -10.45 -0.16
CA GLU A 217 -36.95 -11.80 0.45
C GLU A 217 -37.93 -12.81 -0.19
N ALA A 218 -38.81 -12.32 -1.08
CA ALA A 218 -39.74 -13.14 -1.84
C ALA A 218 -39.54 -12.96 -3.35
N VAL A 219 -40.10 -13.85 -4.17
CA VAL A 219 -40.06 -13.73 -5.64
C VAL A 219 -40.65 -12.41 -6.12
N LEU A 220 -40.11 -11.88 -7.20
CA LEU A 220 -40.53 -10.56 -7.72
C LEU A 220 -42.01 -10.49 -8.06
N SER A 221 -42.53 -11.48 -8.78
CA SER A 221 -43.96 -11.53 -9.14
C SER A 221 -44.76 -12.18 -8.00
N PRO A 222 -45.98 -11.67 -7.67
CA PRO A 222 -46.73 -10.61 -8.37
C PRO A 222 -46.47 -9.18 -7.88
N ALA A 223 -45.64 -8.99 -6.85
CA ALA A 223 -45.40 -7.68 -6.25
C ALA A 223 -44.81 -6.67 -7.24
N TRP A 224 -43.90 -7.11 -8.07
CA TRP A 224 -43.19 -6.28 -9.02
C TRP A 224 -43.49 -6.68 -10.46
N THR A 225 -43.77 -5.70 -11.31
CA THR A 225 -43.89 -5.88 -12.76
C THR A 225 -42.55 -5.62 -13.43
N VAL A 226 -42.05 -6.62 -14.18
CA VAL A 226 -40.76 -6.56 -14.89
C VAL A 226 -41.03 -6.33 -16.38
N THR A 227 -40.42 -5.31 -16.97
CA THR A 227 -40.59 -4.99 -18.40
C THR A 227 -39.50 -5.66 -19.26
N SER A 228 -39.63 -5.59 -20.59
CA SER A 228 -38.86 -6.38 -21.57
C SER A 228 -37.33 -6.22 -21.45
N ASN A 229 -36.82 -5.03 -21.19
CA ASN A 229 -35.38 -4.82 -21.04
C ASN A 229 -34.81 -5.15 -19.65
N PHE A 230 -35.66 -5.58 -18.71
CA PHE A 230 -35.26 -6.02 -17.35
C PHE A 230 -35.59 -7.48 -17.05
N THR A 231 -35.96 -8.28 -18.05
CA THR A 231 -36.39 -9.69 -17.87
C THR A 231 -35.32 -10.60 -17.24
N ASN A 232 -34.05 -10.21 -17.28
CA ASN A 232 -32.97 -10.95 -16.66
C ASN A 232 -32.77 -10.60 -15.16
N SER A 233 -33.60 -9.69 -14.64
CA SER A 233 -33.54 -9.34 -13.22
C SER A 233 -34.18 -10.44 -12.36
N ALA A 234 -33.58 -10.75 -11.24
CA ALA A 234 -34.02 -11.83 -10.34
C ALA A 234 -33.66 -11.54 -8.88
N ILE A 235 -34.31 -12.24 -7.98
CA ILE A 235 -33.85 -12.31 -6.57
C ILE A 235 -32.56 -13.12 -6.53
N SER A 236 -31.57 -12.61 -5.83
CA SER A 236 -30.24 -13.20 -5.69
C SER A 236 -29.86 -13.35 -4.22
N THR A 237 -29.37 -14.54 -3.87
CA THR A 237 -28.80 -14.83 -2.55
C THR A 237 -27.28 -14.67 -2.52
N ALA A 238 -26.68 -14.15 -3.60
CA ALA A 238 -25.24 -13.94 -3.67
C ALA A 238 -24.76 -12.83 -2.73
N VAL A 239 -25.56 -11.77 -2.59
CA VAL A 239 -25.30 -10.63 -1.69
C VAL A 239 -26.63 -10.10 -1.16
N ALA A 240 -26.68 -9.62 0.07
CA ALA A 240 -27.83 -8.96 0.67
C ALA A 240 -27.35 -7.80 1.56
N HIS A 241 -28.13 -6.72 1.63
CA HIS A 241 -27.91 -5.68 2.63
C HIS A 241 -28.52 -6.10 3.98
N SER A 242 -29.74 -6.59 3.94
CA SER A 242 -30.39 -7.21 5.08
C SER A 242 -31.02 -8.55 4.67
N GLY A 243 -31.48 -9.36 5.60
CA GLY A 243 -32.08 -10.67 5.29
C GLY A 243 -31.09 -11.64 4.63
N GLN A 244 -31.56 -12.37 3.61
CA GLN A 244 -30.77 -13.39 2.90
C GLN A 244 -30.66 -13.16 1.41
N SER A 245 -31.42 -12.20 0.84
CA SER A 245 -31.45 -11.96 -0.58
C SER A 245 -31.62 -10.48 -0.93
N SER A 246 -31.34 -10.13 -2.18
CA SER A 246 -31.51 -8.81 -2.76
C SER A 246 -31.98 -8.90 -4.19
N LEU A 247 -32.42 -7.78 -4.78
CA LEU A 247 -32.73 -7.70 -6.20
C LEU A 247 -31.45 -7.54 -7.02
N GLN A 248 -31.10 -8.51 -7.85
CA GLN A 248 -30.16 -8.32 -8.93
C GLN A 248 -30.91 -7.66 -10.10
N LEU A 249 -30.79 -6.35 -10.22
CA LEU A 249 -31.39 -5.56 -11.30
C LEU A 249 -30.48 -5.61 -12.53
N VAL A 250 -30.96 -6.23 -13.62
CA VAL A 250 -30.21 -6.42 -14.86
C VAL A 250 -30.95 -5.73 -16.03
N ALA A 251 -30.30 -4.76 -16.67
CA ALA A 251 -30.80 -4.08 -17.82
C ALA A 251 -30.07 -4.47 -19.10
N THR A 252 -30.79 -4.76 -20.17
CA THR A 252 -30.23 -4.98 -21.52
C THR A 252 -30.18 -3.70 -22.34
N ALA A 253 -30.92 -2.65 -21.94
CA ALA A 253 -30.94 -1.32 -22.53
C ALA A 253 -31.43 -0.30 -21.50
N ALA A 254 -31.26 0.99 -21.83
CA ALA A 254 -31.68 2.10 -20.98
C ALA A 254 -33.15 2.02 -20.57
N GLY A 255 -33.41 2.24 -19.30
CA GLY A 255 -34.74 2.46 -18.74
C GLY A 255 -35.11 3.94 -18.75
N THR A 256 -36.37 4.27 -18.94
CA THR A 256 -36.83 5.66 -18.95
C THR A 256 -38.11 5.92 -18.16
N GLY A 257 -38.79 4.88 -17.74
CA GLY A 257 -40.07 4.96 -17.06
C GLY A 257 -40.87 3.66 -17.11
N GLN A 258 -42.20 3.73 -17.00
CA GLN A 258 -43.05 2.55 -16.83
C GLN A 258 -42.88 1.45 -17.87
N GLY A 259 -42.63 1.80 -19.13
CA GLY A 259 -42.45 0.82 -20.21
C GLY A 259 -41.09 0.11 -20.19
N ASN A 260 -40.11 0.66 -19.48
CA ASN A 260 -38.74 0.22 -19.45
C ASN A 260 -38.19 0.31 -18.00
N ALA A 261 -38.80 -0.42 -17.07
CA ALA A 261 -38.45 -0.40 -15.65
C ALA A 261 -38.94 -1.67 -14.93
N ILE A 262 -38.48 -1.90 -13.73
CA ILE A 262 -39.21 -2.73 -12.74
C ILE A 262 -40.04 -1.78 -11.91
N TRP A 263 -41.32 -2.07 -11.75
CA TRP A 263 -42.25 -1.16 -11.09
C TRP A 263 -43.38 -1.85 -10.36
N GLN A 264 -43.98 -1.10 -9.42
CA GLN A 264 -45.24 -1.53 -8.73
C GLN A 264 -46.14 -0.33 -8.45
N PRO A 265 -47.49 -0.57 -8.31
CA PRO A 265 -48.38 0.47 -7.84
C PRO A 265 -48.19 0.72 -6.35
N VAL A 266 -48.44 1.95 -5.90
CA VAL A 266 -48.46 2.37 -4.51
C VAL A 266 -49.88 2.57 -4.03
N ILE A 267 -50.32 1.81 -3.03
CA ILE A 267 -51.67 1.84 -2.48
C ILE A 267 -51.57 1.73 -0.94
N PRO A 268 -52.17 2.66 -0.18
CA PRO A 268 -52.89 3.87 -0.58
C PRO A 268 -51.95 4.98 -1.11
N PHE A 269 -52.52 5.86 -1.95
CA PHE A 269 -51.76 6.97 -2.53
C PHE A 269 -52.61 8.28 -2.51
N THR A 270 -51.94 9.41 -2.19
CA THR A 270 -52.57 10.74 -2.22
C THR A 270 -51.59 11.76 -2.80
N THR A 271 -52.00 12.54 -3.81
CA THR A 271 -51.12 13.48 -4.52
C THR A 271 -50.57 14.64 -3.68
N THR A 272 -51.25 15.01 -2.61
CA THR A 272 -50.82 16.09 -1.69
C THR A 272 -49.98 15.61 -0.51
N GLN A 273 -49.83 14.28 -0.41
CA GLN A 273 -49.04 13.68 0.66
C GLN A 273 -47.53 13.77 0.36
N ILE A 274 -46.75 14.09 1.37
CA ILE A 274 -45.30 13.97 1.31
C ILE A 274 -44.92 12.51 1.51
N TYR A 275 -44.08 12.02 0.63
CA TYR A 275 -43.51 10.68 0.67
C TYR A 275 -41.99 10.78 0.79
N THR A 276 -41.39 9.84 1.49
CA THR A 276 -39.94 9.62 1.52
C THR A 276 -39.65 8.22 1.02
N LEU A 277 -38.87 8.13 -0.04
CA LEU A 277 -38.34 6.87 -0.53
C LEU A 277 -36.91 6.69 -0.03
N SER A 278 -36.52 5.45 0.27
CA SER A 278 -35.17 5.05 0.62
C SER A 278 -34.86 3.67 0.01
N PHE A 279 -33.62 3.41 -0.24
CA PHE A 279 -33.15 2.13 -0.74
C PHE A 279 -31.65 1.97 -0.49
N TRP A 280 -31.21 0.73 -0.50
CA TRP A 280 -29.80 0.39 -0.51
C TRP A 280 -29.43 -0.19 -1.87
N TYR A 281 -28.26 0.12 -2.37
CA TYR A 281 -27.70 -0.46 -3.59
C TYR A 281 -26.22 -0.79 -3.40
N LEU A 282 -25.74 -1.81 -4.10
CA LEU A 282 -24.34 -2.19 -4.05
C LEU A 282 -23.62 -1.58 -5.24
N PRO A 283 -22.76 -0.56 -5.02
CA PRO A 283 -21.96 0.01 -6.08
C PRO A 283 -21.07 -1.03 -6.75
N ASP A 284 -20.93 -0.96 -8.08
CA ASP A 284 -20.03 -1.80 -8.84
C ASP A 284 -18.89 -0.94 -9.45
N PRO A 285 -17.66 -1.06 -8.97
CA PRO A 285 -16.53 -0.32 -9.51
C PRO A 285 -16.21 -0.65 -10.97
N ASN A 286 -16.69 -1.79 -11.47
CA ASN A 286 -16.49 -2.24 -12.86
C ASN A 286 -17.63 -1.83 -13.79
N ALA A 287 -18.70 -1.22 -13.28
CA ALA A 287 -19.79 -0.73 -14.11
C ALA A 287 -19.31 0.34 -15.09
N ALA A 288 -20.07 0.55 -16.19
CA ALA A 288 -19.81 1.66 -17.10
C ALA A 288 -19.86 3.00 -16.35
N ALA A 289 -18.97 3.93 -16.70
CA ALA A 289 -18.80 5.19 -15.98
C ALA A 289 -20.07 6.07 -15.96
N ASP A 290 -20.90 5.94 -16.98
CA ASP A 290 -22.16 6.66 -17.18
C ASP A 290 -23.41 5.89 -16.71
N LEU A 291 -23.21 4.64 -16.19
CA LEU A 291 -24.32 3.84 -15.70
C LEU A 291 -24.82 4.39 -14.37
N SER A 292 -26.12 4.65 -14.31
CA SER A 292 -26.79 5.11 -13.10
C SER A 292 -28.06 4.32 -12.80
N LEU A 293 -28.34 4.16 -11.51
CA LEU A 293 -29.58 3.62 -10.98
C LEU A 293 -30.53 4.76 -10.68
N SER A 294 -31.73 4.68 -11.22
CA SER A 294 -32.80 5.62 -10.95
C SER A 294 -33.93 4.96 -10.15
N VAL A 295 -34.31 5.61 -9.08
CA VAL A 295 -35.43 5.22 -8.21
C VAL A 295 -36.39 6.38 -8.07
N ARG A 296 -37.68 6.15 -8.35
CA ARG A 296 -38.64 7.25 -8.39
C ARG A 296 -40.07 6.83 -8.07
N LEU A 297 -40.78 7.74 -7.43
CA LEU A 297 -42.24 7.72 -7.32
C LEU A 297 -42.84 8.76 -8.29
N SER A 298 -42.97 8.41 -9.56
CA SER A 298 -43.73 9.07 -10.63
C SER A 298 -43.70 10.60 -10.76
N SER A 299 -42.75 11.31 -10.19
CA SER A 299 -42.59 12.75 -10.41
C SER A 299 -41.12 13.17 -10.23
N SER A 300 -40.80 14.41 -10.60
CA SER A 300 -39.48 14.96 -10.44
C SER A 300 -39.11 15.24 -8.95
N ALA A 301 -40.10 15.40 -8.09
CA ALA A 301 -39.87 15.72 -6.69
C ALA A 301 -39.50 14.51 -5.81
N THR A 302 -39.86 13.29 -6.27
CA THR A 302 -39.53 12.03 -5.60
C THR A 302 -38.70 11.14 -6.51
N PHE A 303 -37.66 11.68 -7.04
CA PHE A 303 -36.75 11.05 -8.01
C PHE A 303 -35.30 11.20 -7.57
N VAL A 304 -34.61 10.11 -7.44
CA VAL A 304 -33.18 10.09 -7.16
C VAL A 304 -32.45 9.22 -8.17
N THR A 305 -31.32 9.69 -8.64
CA THR A 305 -30.40 8.94 -9.50
C THR A 305 -29.05 8.86 -8.82
N VAL A 306 -28.54 7.65 -8.70
CA VAL A 306 -27.22 7.39 -8.11
C VAL A 306 -26.32 6.71 -9.14
N PRO A 307 -25.01 7.03 -9.20
CA PRO A 307 -24.10 6.33 -10.07
C PRO A 307 -23.92 4.88 -9.61
N VAL A 308 -23.96 3.93 -10.52
CA VAL A 308 -23.65 2.52 -10.22
C VAL A 308 -22.16 2.33 -10.01
N ARG A 309 -21.35 3.07 -10.81
CA ARG A 309 -19.91 3.21 -10.56
C ARG A 309 -19.67 4.54 -9.83
N PRO A 310 -19.67 4.53 -8.50
CA PRO A 310 -19.42 5.76 -7.76
C PRO A 310 -17.96 6.16 -7.90
N LEU A 311 -17.71 7.46 -7.89
CA LEU A 311 -16.40 7.94 -7.49
C LEU A 311 -16.17 7.50 -6.04
N PRO A 312 -14.93 7.13 -5.66
CA PRO A 312 -14.65 6.78 -4.29
C PRO A 312 -15.12 7.87 -3.33
N THR A 313 -16.08 7.52 -2.49
CA THR A 313 -16.64 8.45 -1.51
C THR A 313 -15.86 8.35 -0.21
N PRO A 314 -15.69 9.46 0.55
CA PRO A 314 -15.05 9.39 1.86
C PRO A 314 -15.80 8.41 2.78
N ALA A 315 -15.07 7.52 3.43
CA ALA A 315 -15.64 6.66 4.46
C ALA A 315 -16.23 7.50 5.59
N LEU A 316 -17.40 7.09 6.11
CA LEU A 316 -18.13 7.88 7.11
C LEU A 316 -17.83 7.40 8.53
N LEU A 317 -16.62 7.64 9.04
CA LEU A 317 -16.33 7.39 10.45
C LEU A 317 -17.29 8.20 11.34
N TYR A 318 -17.55 9.47 11.00
CA TYR A 318 -18.51 10.33 11.69
C TYR A 318 -19.95 9.84 11.62
N GLY A 319 -20.37 9.21 10.55
CA GLY A 319 -21.70 8.61 10.46
C GLY A 319 -21.95 7.59 11.57
N LYS A 320 -20.95 6.79 11.89
CA LYS A 320 -20.99 5.82 12.99
C LYS A 320 -20.99 6.50 14.36
N LEU A 321 -20.22 7.57 14.55
CA LEU A 321 -20.22 8.36 15.79
C LEU A 321 -21.61 8.95 16.12
N ARG A 322 -22.40 9.28 15.10
CA ARG A 322 -23.74 9.87 15.25
C ARG A 322 -24.84 8.84 15.44
N ALA A 323 -24.70 7.63 14.97
CA ALA A 323 -25.72 6.58 14.97
C ALA A 323 -25.97 5.93 16.36
N GLY A 324 -25.52 6.56 17.44
CA GLY A 324 -25.81 6.06 18.79
C GLY A 324 -24.99 4.84 19.18
N ALA A 325 -23.79 4.73 18.64
CA ALA A 325 -22.83 3.77 19.17
C ALA A 325 -22.68 3.97 20.68
N ASN A 326 -22.64 2.86 21.41
CA ASN A 326 -22.56 2.86 22.87
C ASN A 326 -21.33 3.59 23.41
N SER A 327 -20.31 3.80 22.57
CA SER A 327 -19.17 4.63 22.86
C SER A 327 -18.62 5.23 21.58
N VAL A 328 -18.52 6.57 21.53
CA VAL A 328 -17.76 7.30 20.52
C VAL A 328 -16.30 6.83 20.50
N PHE A 329 -15.78 6.40 21.65
CA PHE A 329 -14.42 5.93 21.82
C PHE A 329 -14.17 4.56 21.21
N ASP A 330 -15.19 3.71 21.09
CA ASP A 330 -15.06 2.40 20.45
C ASP A 330 -14.96 2.46 18.93
N LEU A 331 -15.42 3.57 18.35
CA LEU A 331 -15.47 3.78 16.89
C LEU A 331 -14.48 4.81 16.38
N ALA A 332 -14.09 5.74 17.24
CA ALA A 332 -13.21 6.82 16.87
C ALA A 332 -11.77 6.41 17.07
N ALA A 333 -11.13 6.03 15.99
CA ALA A 333 -9.70 5.93 15.98
C ALA A 333 -9.07 7.28 16.30
N ASN A 334 -8.08 7.22 17.14
CA ASN A 334 -7.05 8.25 17.26
C ASN A 334 -5.87 7.89 16.35
N LEU A 335 -4.91 8.77 16.21
CA LEU A 335 -3.74 8.54 15.35
C LEU A 335 -3.00 7.25 15.68
N SER A 336 -2.84 6.90 16.97
CA SER A 336 -2.17 5.65 17.35
C SER A 336 -2.95 4.41 16.91
N SER A 337 -4.28 4.46 16.94
CA SER A 337 -5.13 3.37 16.44
C SER A 337 -5.05 3.23 14.92
N LEU A 338 -5.02 4.33 14.18
CA LEU A 338 -4.83 4.31 12.72
C LEU A 338 -3.47 3.72 12.34
N ARG A 339 -2.40 4.13 13.02
CA ARG A 339 -1.05 3.56 12.82
C ARG A 339 -1.01 2.07 13.10
N ALA A 340 -1.63 1.62 14.19
CA ALA A 340 -1.70 0.20 14.54
C ALA A 340 -2.49 -0.61 13.51
N TRP A 341 -3.64 -0.08 13.06
CA TRP A 341 -4.43 -0.66 11.98
C TRP A 341 -3.61 -0.84 10.70
N PHE A 342 -2.88 0.20 10.27
CA PHE A 342 -2.04 0.17 9.08
C PHE A 342 -0.96 -0.93 9.17
N VAL A 343 -0.29 -1.04 10.33
CA VAL A 343 0.70 -2.11 10.59
C VAL A 343 0.06 -3.49 10.57
N MET A 344 -1.13 -3.65 11.17
CA MET A 344 -1.82 -4.94 11.18
C MET A 344 -2.24 -5.39 9.78
N HIS A 345 -2.66 -4.46 8.92
CA HIS A 345 -2.91 -4.71 7.50
C HIS A 345 -1.63 -5.14 6.77
N ALA A 346 -0.54 -4.43 6.94
CA ALA A 346 0.75 -4.79 6.35
C ALA A 346 1.20 -6.22 6.77
N VAL A 347 0.93 -6.63 8.02
CA VAL A 347 1.25 -7.98 8.51
C VAL A 347 0.30 -9.03 7.97
N GLY A 348 -0.99 -8.81 8.02
CA GLY A 348 -2.01 -9.85 7.92
C GLY A 348 -2.83 -9.88 6.63
N ALA A 349 -2.88 -8.80 5.86
CA ALA A 349 -3.67 -8.74 4.64
C ALA A 349 -3.21 -9.77 3.59
N LYS A 350 -4.16 -10.30 2.85
CA LYS A 350 -3.89 -11.17 1.70
C LYS A 350 -3.63 -10.35 0.43
N ARG A 351 -4.24 -9.16 0.33
CA ARG A 351 -4.03 -8.18 -0.75
C ARG A 351 -2.77 -7.37 -0.49
N GLN A 352 -1.63 -8.02 -0.41
CA GLN A 352 -0.38 -7.39 0.02
C GLN A 352 0.08 -6.26 -0.90
N LEU A 353 -0.07 -6.39 -2.22
CA LEU A 353 0.28 -5.33 -3.16
C LEU A 353 -0.58 -4.07 -2.92
N LEU A 354 -1.83 -4.22 -2.52
CA LEU A 354 -2.69 -3.09 -2.15
C LEU A 354 -2.13 -2.34 -0.93
N GLU A 355 -1.61 -3.06 0.06
CA GLU A 355 -0.99 -2.46 1.25
C GLU A 355 0.31 -1.71 0.89
N VAL A 356 1.15 -2.32 0.05
CA VAL A 356 2.40 -1.69 -0.44
C VAL A 356 2.10 -0.42 -1.24
N LEU A 357 1.11 -0.46 -2.13
CA LEU A 357 0.70 0.72 -2.91
C LEU A 357 0.04 1.79 -2.03
N THR A 358 -0.73 1.40 -1.01
CA THR A 358 -1.31 2.34 -0.04
C THR A 358 -0.20 3.07 0.73
N GLN A 359 0.84 2.36 1.16
CA GLN A 359 2.02 2.98 1.79
C GLN A 359 2.76 3.91 0.81
N PHE A 360 2.90 3.49 -0.45
CA PHE A 360 3.50 4.35 -1.47
C PHE A 360 2.75 5.67 -1.64
N LEU A 361 1.42 5.62 -1.69
CA LEU A 361 0.59 6.81 -1.81
C LEU A 361 0.63 7.68 -0.56
N GLU A 362 0.60 7.06 0.63
CA GLU A 362 0.75 7.79 1.90
C GLU A 362 2.09 8.53 1.99
N ASN A 363 3.16 7.94 1.45
CA ASN A 363 4.46 8.58 1.38
C ASN A 363 4.59 9.60 0.25
N HIS A 364 3.94 9.37 -0.89
CA HIS A 364 3.98 10.26 -2.05
C HIS A 364 3.13 11.52 -1.86
N PHE A 365 1.95 11.38 -1.26
CA PHE A 365 1.02 12.46 -0.93
C PHE A 365 0.97 12.71 0.58
N VAL A 366 2.14 12.70 1.19
CA VAL A 366 2.28 12.78 2.65
C VAL A 366 1.56 14.00 3.23
N THR A 367 0.99 13.80 4.41
CA THR A 367 0.33 14.84 5.20
C THR A 367 0.86 14.85 6.62
N GLU A 368 0.57 15.93 7.36
CA GLU A 368 0.95 16.09 8.75
C GLU A 368 -0.31 16.18 9.62
N HIS A 369 -0.61 15.07 10.30
CA HIS A 369 -1.75 14.99 11.22
C HIS A 369 -1.70 16.09 12.28
N SER A 370 -0.54 16.39 12.84
CA SER A 370 -0.36 17.44 13.85
C SER A 370 -0.78 18.81 13.35
N LYS A 371 -0.47 19.16 12.09
CA LYS A 371 -0.90 20.44 11.49
C LYS A 371 -2.41 20.49 11.28
N THR A 372 -3.02 19.37 10.94
CA THR A 372 -4.48 19.25 10.82
C THR A 372 -5.16 19.42 12.18
N ASP A 373 -4.65 18.78 13.21
CA ASP A 373 -5.10 18.95 14.60
C ASP A 373 -5.05 20.42 15.05
N ASP A 374 -3.93 21.09 14.84
CA ASP A 374 -3.73 22.50 15.15
C ASP A 374 -4.70 23.43 14.38
N TYR A 375 -5.03 23.07 13.14
CA TYR A 375 -6.03 23.80 12.37
C TYR A 375 -7.40 23.74 13.04
N PHE A 376 -7.83 22.59 13.54
CA PHE A 376 -9.13 22.41 14.18
C PHE A 376 -9.19 22.97 15.60
N ALA A 377 -8.06 23.23 16.25
CA ALA A 377 -8.01 23.93 17.55
C ALA A 377 -8.63 25.33 17.52
N ARG A 378 -8.83 25.90 16.33
CA ARG A 378 -9.58 27.15 16.13
C ARG A 378 -11.08 27.01 16.38
N PHE A 379 -11.61 25.80 16.29
CA PHE A 379 -13.04 25.50 16.35
C PHE A 379 -13.43 24.77 17.63
N TYR A 380 -12.52 23.97 18.19
CA TYR A 380 -12.81 23.11 19.33
C TYR A 380 -11.72 23.21 20.40
N ASN A 381 -12.13 23.07 21.65
CA ASN A 381 -11.23 23.07 22.80
C ASN A 381 -11.24 21.69 23.48
N ASN A 382 -10.98 20.63 22.72
CA ASN A 382 -10.91 19.25 23.20
C ASN A 382 -9.89 18.50 22.37
N SER A 383 -8.71 18.22 22.94
CA SER A 383 -7.58 17.58 22.23
C SER A 383 -7.91 16.20 21.69
N GLU A 384 -8.77 15.44 22.35
CA GLU A 384 -9.21 14.13 21.90
C GLU A 384 -10.11 14.24 20.65
N LEU A 385 -11.01 15.20 20.63
CA LEU A 385 -11.84 15.47 19.45
C LEU A 385 -10.99 15.93 18.28
N LEU A 386 -9.99 16.79 18.52
CA LEU A 386 -9.07 17.27 17.47
C LEU A 386 -8.31 16.10 16.84
N ASP A 387 -7.69 15.24 17.67
CA ASP A 387 -6.97 14.03 17.22
C ASP A 387 -7.89 13.12 16.36
N ARG A 388 -9.15 12.93 16.78
CA ARG A 388 -10.10 12.08 16.05
C ARG A 388 -10.56 12.68 14.73
N ILE A 389 -10.78 14.01 14.67
CA ILE A 389 -11.11 14.70 13.41
C ILE A 389 -9.94 14.56 12.44
N ALA A 390 -8.73 14.88 12.87
CA ALA A 390 -7.55 14.76 12.01
C ALA A 390 -7.34 13.31 11.54
N THR A 391 -7.49 12.33 12.42
CA THR A 391 -7.38 10.90 12.09
C THR A 391 -8.44 10.46 11.09
N ASP A 392 -9.70 10.93 11.22
CA ASP A 392 -10.76 10.63 10.26
C ASP A 392 -10.43 11.16 8.85
N LEU A 393 -9.80 12.32 8.75
CA LEU A 393 -9.42 12.89 7.46
C LEU A 393 -8.34 12.06 6.78
N GLU A 394 -7.30 11.64 7.51
CA GLU A 394 -6.25 10.73 7.02
C GLU A 394 -6.85 9.39 6.59
N PHE A 395 -7.68 8.79 7.43
CA PHE A 395 -8.29 7.50 7.13
C PHE A 395 -9.17 7.55 5.87
N ARG A 396 -9.96 8.61 5.67
CA ARG A 396 -10.81 8.77 4.49
C ARG A 396 -10.01 8.88 3.20
N GLU A 397 -8.86 9.55 3.22
CA GLU A 397 -7.96 9.62 2.07
C GLU A 397 -7.44 8.23 1.70
N ILE A 398 -6.91 7.49 2.67
CA ILE A 398 -6.42 6.13 2.48
C ILE A 398 -7.51 5.20 1.95
N SER A 399 -8.70 5.25 2.54
CA SER A 399 -9.82 4.41 2.13
C SER A 399 -10.22 4.67 0.66
N ARG A 400 -10.24 5.94 0.25
CA ARG A 400 -10.52 6.32 -1.14
C ARG A 400 -9.44 5.82 -2.11
N TRP A 401 -8.15 5.87 -1.74
CA TRP A 401 -7.09 5.30 -2.57
C TRP A 401 -7.22 3.78 -2.71
N ARG A 402 -7.51 3.09 -1.61
CA ARG A 402 -7.72 1.63 -1.62
C ARG A 402 -8.90 1.23 -2.52
N GLU A 403 -10.02 1.95 -2.43
CA GLU A 403 -11.18 1.78 -3.30
C GLU A 403 -10.84 2.07 -4.76
N ALA A 404 -10.13 3.16 -5.04
CA ALA A 404 -9.73 3.52 -6.40
C ALA A 404 -8.80 2.46 -7.00
N LEU A 405 -7.79 2.00 -6.26
CA LEU A 405 -6.86 0.96 -6.70
C LEU A 405 -7.55 -0.39 -6.96
N ALA A 406 -8.65 -0.69 -6.28
CA ALA A 406 -9.44 -1.88 -6.55
C ALA A 406 -10.07 -1.85 -7.97
N ASN A 407 -10.30 -0.68 -8.53
CA ASN A 407 -10.74 -0.54 -9.91
C ASN A 407 -9.58 -0.87 -10.88
N PRO A 408 -9.73 -1.85 -11.79
CA PRO A 408 -8.69 -2.20 -12.74
C PRO A 408 -8.29 -1.06 -13.69
N LYS A 409 -9.17 -0.07 -13.86
CA LYS A 409 -8.94 1.12 -14.69
C LYS A 409 -8.56 2.35 -13.89
N CYS A 410 -8.15 2.19 -12.63
CA CYS A 410 -7.67 3.30 -11.80
C CYS A 410 -6.49 3.99 -12.50
N THR A 411 -6.61 5.31 -12.62
CA THR A 411 -5.58 6.16 -13.21
C THR A 411 -4.82 6.93 -12.13
N PHE A 412 -3.64 7.41 -12.44
CA PHE A 412 -2.93 8.33 -11.55
C PHE A 412 -3.73 9.62 -11.30
N TYR A 413 -4.50 10.09 -12.29
CA TYR A 413 -5.42 11.22 -12.09
C TYR A 413 -6.42 10.97 -10.96
N ASP A 414 -6.99 9.76 -10.86
CA ASP A 414 -7.93 9.42 -9.78
C ASP A 414 -7.25 9.53 -8.41
N LEU A 415 -6.03 9.01 -8.29
CA LEU A 415 -5.25 9.05 -7.05
C LEU A 415 -4.84 10.47 -6.67
N LEU A 416 -4.37 11.26 -7.64
CA LEU A 416 -4.00 12.65 -7.48
C LEU A 416 -5.20 13.51 -7.07
N ARG A 417 -6.37 13.27 -7.69
CA ARG A 417 -7.60 13.95 -7.34
C ARG A 417 -8.06 13.65 -5.91
N ILE A 418 -7.95 12.39 -5.47
CA ILE A 418 -8.30 12.00 -4.10
C ILE A 418 -7.47 12.80 -3.09
N SER A 419 -6.15 12.91 -3.33
CA SER A 419 -5.28 13.73 -2.47
C SER A 419 -5.63 15.20 -2.53
N ALA A 420 -5.85 15.76 -3.72
CA ALA A 420 -6.23 17.17 -3.89
C ALA A 420 -7.52 17.54 -3.15
N GLU A 421 -8.51 16.62 -3.11
CA GLU A 421 -9.78 16.78 -2.39
C GLU A 421 -9.67 16.43 -0.90
N SER A 422 -8.55 15.86 -0.46
CA SER A 422 -8.37 15.49 0.95
C SER A 422 -8.35 16.73 1.84
N PRO A 423 -9.22 16.82 2.87
CA PRO A 423 -9.15 17.90 3.82
C PRO A 423 -7.81 17.95 4.58
N ALA A 424 -7.16 16.80 4.81
CA ALA A 424 -5.83 16.75 5.41
C ALA A 424 -4.81 17.48 4.52
N MET A 425 -4.75 17.19 3.22
CA MET A 425 -3.87 17.85 2.25
C MET A 425 -4.20 19.34 2.10
N ILE A 426 -5.49 19.68 2.02
CA ILE A 426 -5.94 21.08 1.90
C ILE A 426 -5.50 21.93 3.11
N VAL A 427 -5.47 21.35 4.30
CA VAL A 427 -4.95 22.00 5.51
C VAL A 427 -3.42 21.97 5.49
N TYR A 428 -2.81 20.83 5.18
CA TYR A 428 -1.37 20.64 5.23
C TYR A 428 -0.60 21.62 4.35
N LEU A 429 -1.03 21.84 3.12
CA LEU A 429 -0.38 22.77 2.21
C LEU A 429 -1.04 24.15 2.14
N ASP A 430 -1.78 24.54 3.18
CA ASP A 430 -2.39 25.85 3.38
C ASP A 430 -3.40 26.29 2.30
N THR A 431 -3.83 25.39 1.43
CA THR A 431 -4.87 25.64 0.42
C THR A 431 -6.14 26.16 1.07
N VAL A 432 -6.44 25.69 2.28
CA VAL A 432 -7.59 26.14 3.08
C VAL A 432 -7.64 27.66 3.30
N THR A 433 -6.52 28.36 3.21
CA THR A 433 -6.45 29.82 3.37
C THR A 433 -6.38 30.56 2.03
N SER A 434 -6.16 29.86 0.91
CA SER A 434 -5.94 30.46 -0.42
C SER A 434 -7.19 31.20 -0.95
N ARG A 435 -7.02 32.43 -1.33
CA ARG A 435 -8.09 33.33 -1.80
C ARG A 435 -7.63 34.11 -3.02
N GLY A 436 -8.55 34.32 -3.95
CA GLY A 436 -8.33 35.15 -5.14
C GLY A 436 -9.34 36.29 -5.31
N ASP A 437 -10.12 36.59 -4.27
CA ASP A 437 -11.10 37.69 -4.25
C ASP A 437 -10.45 39.03 -3.80
N GLY A 438 -10.74 40.09 -4.47
CA GLY A 438 -10.23 41.42 -4.14
C GLY A 438 -8.70 41.54 -4.33
N THR A 439 -8.01 41.97 -3.29
CA THR A 439 -6.55 42.20 -3.27
C THR A 439 -5.75 41.00 -2.73
N PHE A 440 -6.41 39.90 -2.40
CA PHE A 440 -5.72 38.71 -1.88
C PHE A 440 -4.93 38.00 -2.96
N VAL A 441 -3.72 37.61 -2.61
CA VAL A 441 -2.84 36.81 -3.46
C VAL A 441 -3.07 35.33 -3.14
N ALA A 442 -3.15 34.48 -4.18
CA ALA A 442 -3.27 33.05 -4.05
C ALA A 442 -2.05 32.48 -3.31
N ASN A 443 -2.27 31.48 -2.46
CA ASN A 443 -1.17 30.75 -1.83
C ASN A 443 -0.53 29.79 -2.84
N GLU A 444 0.79 29.86 -2.99
CA GLU A 444 1.55 29.06 -3.96
C GLU A 444 1.92 27.66 -3.46
N ASN A 445 1.83 27.40 -2.16
CA ASN A 445 2.40 26.21 -1.53
C ASN A 445 1.92 24.92 -2.24
N TYR A 446 0.61 24.69 -2.31
CA TYR A 446 0.07 23.52 -2.98
C TYR A 446 0.45 23.44 -4.47
N ALA A 447 0.44 24.56 -5.19
CA ALA A 447 0.81 24.58 -6.61
C ALA A 447 2.29 24.20 -6.83
N ARG A 448 3.15 24.63 -5.91
CA ARG A 448 4.57 24.28 -5.90
C ARG A 448 4.78 22.79 -5.67
N GLU A 449 4.24 22.27 -4.57
CA GLU A 449 4.40 20.85 -4.21
C GLU A 449 3.75 19.92 -5.24
N LEU A 450 2.64 20.36 -5.85
CA LEU A 450 1.99 19.62 -6.92
C LEU A 450 2.93 19.41 -8.13
N LEU A 451 3.74 20.42 -8.49
CA LEU A 451 4.72 20.30 -9.57
C LEU A 451 6.00 19.60 -9.12
N GLU A 452 6.55 20.01 -7.98
CA GLU A 452 7.87 19.58 -7.54
C GLU A 452 7.88 18.14 -7.02
N LEU A 453 6.85 17.74 -6.25
CA LEU A 453 6.86 16.49 -5.52
C LEU A 453 5.79 15.49 -5.97
N PHE A 454 4.65 15.98 -6.49
CA PHE A 454 3.52 15.09 -6.77
C PHE A 454 3.36 14.72 -8.25
N THR A 455 3.93 15.53 -9.18
CA THR A 455 3.76 15.28 -10.61
C THR A 455 5.07 15.36 -11.40
N PHE A 456 5.55 16.55 -11.77
CA PHE A 456 6.66 16.71 -12.70
C PHE A 456 8.03 16.35 -12.13
N GLY A 457 8.24 16.56 -10.84
CA GLY A 457 9.54 16.50 -10.19
C GLY A 457 10.25 17.87 -10.22
N VAL A 458 11.19 18.08 -9.31
CA VAL A 458 11.90 19.36 -9.10
C VAL A 458 12.58 19.81 -10.40
N ASP A 459 12.43 21.09 -10.75
CA ASP A 459 13.06 21.76 -11.91
C ASP A 459 12.77 21.10 -13.27
N ASN A 460 11.64 20.41 -13.43
CA ASN A 460 11.34 19.62 -14.61
C ASN A 460 10.16 20.17 -15.43
N GLY A 461 10.40 21.09 -16.33
CA GLY A 461 9.41 21.57 -17.31
C GLY A 461 8.50 22.71 -16.87
N TYR A 462 8.73 23.35 -15.75
CA TYR A 462 7.98 24.51 -15.23
C TYR A 462 8.93 25.59 -14.70
N ASP A 463 8.37 26.75 -14.41
CA ASP A 463 9.07 27.86 -13.75
C ASP A 463 8.17 28.52 -12.68
N GLN A 464 8.72 29.56 -12.02
CA GLN A 464 8.01 30.27 -10.97
C GLN A 464 6.71 30.93 -11.46
N ASP A 465 6.67 31.42 -12.69
CA ASP A 465 5.48 32.07 -13.26
C ASP A 465 4.35 31.05 -13.46
N ASP A 466 4.69 29.81 -13.77
CA ASP A 466 3.73 28.71 -13.87
C ASP A 466 3.10 28.39 -12.50
N ILE A 467 3.92 28.32 -11.45
CA ILE A 467 3.46 28.13 -10.07
C ILE A 467 2.48 29.24 -9.66
N VAL A 468 2.85 30.50 -9.92
CA VAL A 468 1.99 31.67 -9.62
C VAL A 468 0.70 31.62 -10.43
N ALA A 469 0.75 31.26 -11.71
CA ALA A 469 -0.45 31.14 -12.54
C ALA A 469 -1.36 30.01 -12.05
N MET A 470 -0.76 28.87 -11.72
CA MET A 470 -1.45 27.67 -11.25
C MET A 470 -2.09 27.88 -9.87
N SER A 471 -1.42 28.58 -8.96
CA SER A 471 -1.90 28.79 -7.59
C SER A 471 -3.32 29.40 -7.55
N ARG A 472 -3.66 30.19 -8.58
CA ARG A 472 -4.98 30.83 -8.70
C ARG A 472 -6.12 29.82 -8.96
N ALA A 473 -5.80 28.63 -9.48
CA ALA A 473 -6.79 27.57 -9.70
C ALA A 473 -7.29 26.96 -8.39
N TRP A 474 -6.49 27.01 -7.34
CA TRP A 474 -6.80 26.44 -6.02
C TRP A 474 -7.49 27.40 -5.06
N THR A 475 -7.67 28.64 -5.45
CA THR A 475 -8.38 29.64 -4.64
C THR A 475 -9.85 29.23 -4.47
N GLY A 476 -10.37 29.35 -3.25
CA GLY A 476 -11.73 28.92 -2.92
C GLY A 476 -11.88 27.46 -2.47
N TRP A 477 -10.84 26.62 -2.61
CA TRP A 477 -10.83 25.28 -2.03
C TRP A 477 -10.73 25.39 -0.51
N ARG A 478 -11.62 24.68 0.21
CA ARG A 478 -11.80 24.82 1.66
C ARG A 478 -12.10 23.50 2.33
N VAL A 479 -12.01 23.51 3.63
CA VAL A 479 -12.55 22.48 4.51
C VAL A 479 -13.75 23.07 5.25
N ARG A 480 -14.87 22.37 5.27
CA ARG A 480 -16.11 22.85 5.85
C ARG A 480 -16.88 21.73 6.54
N LEU A 481 -17.60 22.08 7.59
CA LEU A 481 -18.54 21.18 8.23
C LEU A 481 -19.83 21.13 7.41
N VAL A 482 -20.22 19.97 6.92
CA VAL A 482 -21.44 19.75 6.12
C VAL A 482 -22.31 18.67 6.75
N ASP A 483 -23.58 18.64 6.40
CA ASP A 483 -24.46 17.55 6.83
C ASP A 483 -24.07 16.24 6.14
N PRO A 484 -24.10 15.08 6.83
CA PRO A 484 -23.57 13.81 6.29
C PRO A 484 -24.09 13.38 4.92
N PRO A 485 -25.38 13.59 4.55
CA PRO A 485 -25.84 13.23 3.23
C PRO A 485 -25.14 13.99 2.08
N ASN A 486 -24.50 15.11 2.40
CA ASN A 486 -23.88 16.02 1.43
C ASN A 486 -22.36 15.92 1.40
N ILE A 487 -21.76 14.92 2.02
CA ILE A 487 -20.30 14.80 2.17
C ILE A 487 -19.55 14.77 0.83
N SER A 488 -20.19 14.26 -0.21
CA SER A 488 -19.61 14.15 -1.57
C SER A 488 -19.91 15.37 -2.44
N ASP A 489 -20.71 16.34 -1.96
CA ASP A 489 -21.02 17.56 -2.71
C ASP A 489 -20.05 18.69 -2.28
N PRO A 490 -19.08 19.07 -3.14
CA PRO A 490 -18.15 20.15 -2.82
C PRO A 490 -18.82 21.53 -2.72
N LEU A 491 -20.08 21.64 -3.16
CA LEU A 491 -20.87 22.88 -3.09
C LEU A 491 -21.87 22.86 -1.94
N ALA A 492 -21.89 21.82 -1.14
CA ALA A 492 -22.82 21.67 -0.03
C ALA A 492 -22.82 22.90 0.89
N PRO A 493 -23.99 23.35 1.38
CA PRO A 493 -24.08 24.39 2.40
C PRO A 493 -23.42 23.91 3.69
N GLN A 494 -23.00 24.86 4.51
CA GLN A 494 -22.55 24.55 5.86
C GLN A 494 -23.69 23.91 6.66
N ALA A 495 -23.36 22.91 7.48
CA ALA A 495 -24.32 22.25 8.35
C ALA A 495 -25.11 23.27 9.20
N THR A 496 -26.42 23.11 9.24
CA THR A 496 -27.32 24.03 9.94
C THR A 496 -27.17 23.95 11.44
N ASN A 497 -26.89 22.77 11.97
CA ASN A 497 -26.65 22.55 13.39
C ASN A 497 -25.13 22.45 13.61
N GLN A 498 -24.51 23.60 13.77
CA GLN A 498 -23.07 23.64 14.02
C GLN A 498 -22.76 23.14 15.43
N PHE A 499 -21.68 22.37 15.50
CA PHE A 499 -21.07 22.01 16.75
C PHE A 499 -20.65 23.26 17.52
N GLN A 500 -20.99 23.34 18.80
CA GLN A 500 -20.65 24.52 19.60
C GLN A 500 -19.12 24.60 19.78
N ILE A 501 -18.56 25.74 19.45
CA ILE A 501 -17.16 26.09 19.73
C ILE A 501 -16.95 26.00 21.25
N GLY A 502 -15.88 25.36 21.69
CA GLY A 502 -15.54 25.28 23.11
C GLY A 502 -16.07 24.04 23.85
N VAL A 503 -16.49 23.02 23.13
CA VAL A 503 -16.83 21.74 23.75
C VAL A 503 -15.62 21.12 24.46
N THR A 504 -15.76 20.83 25.74
CA THR A 504 -14.67 20.40 26.63
C THR A 504 -14.83 19.00 27.19
N ASN A 505 -15.96 18.31 26.93
CA ASN A 505 -16.19 16.99 27.50
C ASN A 505 -16.58 15.95 26.43
N ALA A 506 -16.29 14.69 26.72
CA ALA A 506 -16.52 13.58 25.82
C ALA A 506 -18.01 13.34 25.50
N THR A 507 -18.91 13.66 26.39
CA THR A 507 -20.35 13.51 26.20
C THR A 507 -20.87 14.40 25.08
N ALA A 508 -20.29 15.57 24.90
CA ALA A 508 -20.65 16.50 23.83
C ALA A 508 -20.12 16.06 22.45
N ILE A 509 -19.12 15.20 22.39
CA ILE A 509 -18.62 14.61 21.13
C ILE A 509 -19.70 13.74 20.49
N SER A 510 -20.49 13.00 21.29
CA SER A 510 -21.59 12.17 20.80
C SER A 510 -22.68 12.94 20.06
N ASN A 511 -22.74 14.24 20.25
CA ASN A 511 -23.72 15.14 19.64
C ASN A 511 -23.17 15.92 18.45
N LEU A 512 -22.01 15.52 17.91
CA LEU A 512 -21.43 16.15 16.73
C LEU A 512 -22.39 16.03 15.53
N VAL A 513 -22.79 17.16 14.99
CA VAL A 513 -23.75 17.26 13.89
C VAL A 513 -23.03 17.82 12.67
N GLY A 514 -22.54 16.94 11.80
CA GLY A 514 -21.82 17.33 10.60
C GLY A 514 -20.51 16.58 10.43
N VAL A 515 -19.96 16.66 9.24
CA VAL A 515 -18.69 16.04 8.85
C VAL A 515 -17.81 17.11 8.22
N TRP A 516 -16.57 17.21 8.68
CA TRP A 516 -15.58 18.06 8.02
C TRP A 516 -15.14 17.42 6.71
N THR A 517 -15.31 18.12 5.59
CA THR A 517 -14.97 17.61 4.27
C THR A 517 -14.52 18.72 3.34
N PHE A 518 -14.02 18.33 2.16
CA PHE A 518 -13.72 19.25 1.08
C PHE A 518 -14.97 20.05 0.70
N ASN A 519 -14.78 21.35 0.52
CA ASN A 519 -15.84 22.26 0.09
C ASN A 519 -15.26 23.38 -0.78
N TYR A 520 -16.05 23.88 -1.70
CA TYR A 520 -15.64 24.94 -2.61
C TYR A 520 -16.44 26.23 -2.39
N ARG A 521 -15.72 27.33 -2.34
CA ARG A 521 -16.25 28.69 -2.19
C ARG A 521 -15.95 29.51 -3.43
N SER A 522 -16.91 29.58 -4.37
CA SER A 522 -16.77 30.35 -5.62
C SER A 522 -16.57 31.86 -5.41
N ASP A 523 -17.11 32.41 -4.31
CA ASP A 523 -16.91 33.81 -3.91
C ASP A 523 -15.47 34.12 -3.44
N ARG A 524 -14.64 33.09 -3.24
CA ARG A 524 -13.23 33.21 -2.88
C ARG A 524 -12.28 32.85 -4.03
N HIS A 525 -12.83 32.43 -5.16
CA HIS A 525 -12.07 32.00 -6.31
C HIS A 525 -11.57 33.20 -7.15
N ASN A 526 -10.38 33.01 -7.73
CA ASN A 526 -9.85 33.96 -8.73
C ASN A 526 -10.49 33.70 -10.08
N THR A 527 -11.34 34.60 -10.53
CA THR A 527 -12.15 34.47 -11.76
C THR A 527 -11.39 34.87 -13.03
N SER A 528 -10.16 35.39 -12.93
CA SER A 528 -9.40 35.81 -14.11
C SER A 528 -8.91 34.61 -14.95
N LYS A 529 -8.71 34.83 -16.25
CA LYS A 529 -8.04 33.90 -17.13
C LYS A 529 -6.67 33.50 -16.57
N LYS A 530 -6.34 32.21 -16.60
CA LYS A 530 -5.06 31.66 -16.18
C LYS A 530 -4.41 30.98 -17.38
N THR A 531 -3.15 31.30 -17.66
CA THR A 531 -2.36 30.61 -18.66
C THR A 531 -1.17 30.01 -17.94
N ILE A 532 -1.08 28.70 -17.94
CA ILE A 532 -0.03 27.90 -17.29
C ILE A 532 0.80 27.29 -18.43
N PHE A 533 2.11 27.25 -18.27
CA PHE A 533 3.06 26.76 -19.27
C PHE A 533 2.97 27.51 -20.63
N PRO A 534 2.96 28.87 -20.64
CA PRO A 534 2.76 29.61 -21.89
C PRO A 534 3.85 29.30 -22.92
N ASN A 535 3.45 28.87 -24.12
CA ASN A 535 4.32 28.53 -25.23
C ASN A 535 5.35 27.42 -24.94
N LYS A 536 5.15 26.62 -23.88
CA LYS A 536 6.06 25.52 -23.55
C LYS A 536 5.73 24.27 -24.37
N THR A 537 6.79 23.58 -24.80
CA THR A 537 6.70 22.30 -25.50
C THR A 537 7.56 21.26 -24.82
N VAL A 538 7.13 20.01 -24.90
CA VAL A 538 7.85 18.87 -24.33
C VAL A 538 9.23 18.76 -24.96
N PRO A 539 10.32 18.67 -24.16
CA PRO A 539 11.68 18.59 -24.63
C PRO A 539 11.95 17.42 -25.57
N ALA A 540 12.91 17.61 -26.50
CA ALA A 540 13.29 16.59 -27.47
C ALA A 540 13.78 15.29 -26.85
N ARG A 541 14.35 15.33 -25.63
CA ARG A 541 14.81 14.14 -24.91
C ARG A 541 13.73 13.08 -24.68
N PHE A 542 12.47 13.46 -24.67
CA PHE A 542 11.36 12.50 -24.49
C PHE A 542 11.10 11.65 -25.73
N GLY A 543 11.56 12.09 -26.92
CA GLY A 543 11.32 11.37 -28.17
C GLY A 543 9.83 11.27 -28.55
N ALA A 544 9.52 10.43 -29.55
CA ALA A 544 8.14 10.17 -29.92
C ALA A 544 7.46 9.21 -28.92
N PRO A 545 6.18 9.43 -28.60
CA PRO A 545 5.22 10.38 -29.21
C PRO A 545 5.17 11.75 -28.51
N TRP A 546 5.97 12.03 -27.50
CA TRP A 546 5.84 13.18 -26.60
C TRP A 546 6.54 14.46 -27.10
N ALA A 547 7.76 14.33 -27.64
CA ALA A 547 8.59 15.47 -27.99
C ALA A 547 7.87 16.48 -28.89
N GLY A 548 7.97 17.76 -28.55
CA GLY A 548 7.37 18.86 -29.28
C GLY A 548 5.86 19.06 -29.03
N ARG A 549 5.20 18.22 -28.25
CA ARG A 549 3.81 18.48 -27.82
C ARG A 549 3.75 19.80 -27.06
N ASN A 550 2.81 20.66 -27.41
CA ASN A 550 2.53 21.85 -26.61
C ASN A 550 1.71 21.45 -25.38
N TYR A 551 2.19 21.81 -24.19
CA TYR A 551 1.50 21.54 -22.93
C TYR A 551 1.01 22.78 -22.21
N GLN A 552 0.82 23.89 -22.95
CA GLN A 552 0.15 25.06 -22.43
C GLN A 552 -1.28 24.75 -22.02
N LEU A 553 -1.67 25.12 -20.79
CA LEU A 553 -3.03 25.06 -20.31
C LEU A 553 -3.62 26.45 -20.18
N VAL A 554 -4.77 26.67 -20.76
CA VAL A 554 -5.51 27.93 -20.68
C VAL A 554 -6.85 27.68 -20.00
N LEU A 555 -6.97 28.21 -18.75
CA LEU A 555 -8.24 28.21 -18.04
C LEU A 555 -8.96 29.54 -18.34
N THR A 556 -10.15 29.43 -18.90
CA THR A 556 -10.96 30.60 -19.23
C THR A 556 -11.56 31.21 -17.98
N ASN A 557 -12.06 32.44 -18.07
CA ASN A 557 -12.70 33.10 -16.93
C ASN A 557 -13.88 32.26 -16.41
N GLY A 558 -13.64 31.58 -15.27
CA GLY A 558 -14.66 30.77 -14.59
C GLY A 558 -15.34 31.56 -13.49
N SER A 559 -16.65 31.43 -13.34
CA SER A 559 -17.39 32.06 -12.24
C SER A 559 -18.46 31.12 -11.67
N GLY A 560 -18.88 31.36 -10.44
CA GLY A 560 -19.86 30.53 -9.75
C GLY A 560 -19.35 29.09 -9.52
N ALA A 561 -20.25 28.13 -9.44
CA ALA A 561 -19.93 26.72 -9.18
C ALA A 561 -18.97 26.10 -10.22
N ASN A 562 -19.07 26.53 -11.47
CA ASN A 562 -18.28 25.99 -12.58
C ASN A 562 -16.78 26.31 -12.45
N SER A 563 -16.40 27.34 -11.70
CA SER A 563 -14.98 27.67 -11.50
C SER A 563 -14.21 26.65 -10.64
N LEU A 564 -14.91 25.74 -9.97
CA LEU A 564 -14.29 24.56 -9.35
C LEU A 564 -13.51 23.71 -10.38
N GLN A 565 -13.95 23.71 -11.62
CA GLN A 565 -13.35 22.94 -12.71
C GLN A 565 -11.91 23.39 -13.04
N ASP A 566 -11.51 24.61 -12.68
CA ASP A 566 -10.15 25.09 -12.89
C ASP A 566 -9.12 24.16 -12.22
N GLY A 567 -9.35 23.77 -10.96
CA GLY A 567 -8.48 22.81 -10.26
C GLY A 567 -8.48 21.44 -10.92
N TYR A 568 -9.65 20.89 -11.26
CA TYR A 568 -9.73 19.57 -11.89
C TYR A 568 -9.09 19.53 -13.28
N GLN A 569 -9.19 20.61 -14.06
CA GLN A 569 -8.50 20.72 -15.35
C GLN A 569 -6.99 20.73 -15.19
N VAL A 570 -6.47 21.41 -14.16
CA VAL A 570 -5.04 21.37 -13.82
C VAL A 570 -4.61 19.96 -13.48
N LEU A 571 -5.30 19.27 -12.58
CA LEU A 571 -4.96 17.89 -12.19
C LEU A 571 -4.95 16.93 -13.39
N ALA A 572 -6.00 16.99 -14.22
CA ALA A 572 -6.11 16.15 -15.42
C ALA A 572 -5.01 16.45 -16.44
N HIS A 573 -4.66 17.74 -16.58
CA HIS A 573 -3.59 18.16 -17.47
C HIS A 573 -2.22 17.65 -17.00
N LEU A 574 -1.89 17.81 -15.72
CA LEU A 574 -0.61 17.39 -15.17
C LEU A 574 -0.45 15.87 -15.15
N ALA A 575 -1.50 15.15 -14.80
CA ALA A 575 -1.46 13.70 -14.66
C ALA A 575 -1.02 12.96 -15.93
N ASN A 576 -1.23 13.56 -17.11
CA ASN A 576 -0.96 12.96 -18.41
C ASN A 576 0.13 13.68 -19.20
N GLN A 577 1.04 14.36 -18.49
CA GLN A 577 2.25 14.91 -19.12
C GLN A 577 3.43 13.94 -19.00
N PRO A 578 4.32 13.88 -19.99
CA PRO A 578 5.45 12.95 -19.97
C PRO A 578 6.41 13.16 -18.79
N PHE A 579 6.43 14.34 -18.22
CA PHE A 579 7.16 14.63 -16.97
C PHE A 579 6.61 13.81 -15.81
N THR A 580 5.28 13.77 -15.65
CA THR A 580 4.58 12.95 -14.62
C THR A 580 4.74 11.47 -14.91
N GLU A 581 4.60 11.06 -16.17
CA GLU A 581 4.80 9.67 -16.58
C GLU A 581 6.21 9.19 -16.22
N GLU A 582 7.25 9.98 -16.51
CA GLU A 582 8.64 9.69 -16.14
C GLU A 582 8.81 9.64 -14.63
N TYR A 583 8.34 10.67 -13.91
CA TYR A 583 8.55 10.82 -12.48
C TYR A 583 7.90 9.69 -11.68
N ILE A 584 6.64 9.43 -11.93
CA ILE A 584 5.89 8.37 -11.21
C ILE A 584 6.38 6.97 -11.61
N SER A 585 6.66 6.74 -12.90
CA SER A 585 7.26 5.46 -13.33
C SER A 585 8.60 5.21 -12.65
N THR A 586 9.44 6.25 -12.53
CA THR A 586 10.73 6.16 -11.81
C THR A 586 10.53 5.80 -10.34
N LYS A 587 9.58 6.45 -9.65
CA LYS A 587 9.27 6.15 -8.24
C LYS A 587 8.73 4.73 -8.06
N LEU A 588 7.85 4.25 -8.94
CA LEU A 588 7.36 2.87 -8.91
C LEU A 588 8.47 1.86 -9.21
N CYS A 589 9.37 2.16 -10.14
CA CYS A 589 10.54 1.31 -10.40
C CYS A 589 11.47 1.25 -9.19
N ARG A 590 11.72 2.38 -8.49
CA ARG A 590 12.46 2.39 -7.22
C ARG A 590 11.77 1.55 -6.15
N LEU A 591 10.46 1.64 -6.05
CA LEU A 591 9.70 0.86 -5.07
C LEU A 591 9.90 -0.64 -5.29
N PHE A 592 9.73 -1.11 -6.52
CA PHE A 592 9.63 -2.54 -6.81
C PHE A 592 10.94 -3.19 -7.27
N VAL A 593 11.90 -2.43 -7.77
CA VAL A 593 13.16 -2.99 -8.30
C VAL A 593 14.34 -2.64 -7.41
N HIS A 594 14.92 -1.46 -7.53
CA HIS A 594 16.06 -0.98 -6.72
C HIS A 594 16.16 0.56 -6.72
N ASP A 595 17.08 1.10 -5.91
CA ASP A 595 17.16 2.54 -5.65
C ASP A 595 17.81 3.36 -6.79
N ASP A 596 18.47 2.74 -7.75
CA ASP A 596 19.31 3.44 -8.77
C ASP A 596 18.53 4.03 -9.96
N PHE A 597 17.21 4.13 -9.87
CA PHE A 597 16.40 4.82 -10.87
C PHE A 597 16.41 6.33 -10.65
N THR A 598 16.65 7.10 -11.73
CA THR A 598 16.74 8.56 -11.66
C THR A 598 15.89 9.19 -12.76
N HIS A 599 15.03 10.15 -12.42
CA HIS A 599 14.25 10.92 -13.39
C HIS A 599 15.05 12.09 -13.93
N GLY A 600 14.66 12.63 -15.11
CA GLY A 600 15.22 13.83 -15.72
C GLY A 600 16.55 13.66 -16.43
N VAL A 601 17.20 12.49 -16.36
CA VAL A 601 18.53 12.25 -16.93
C VAL A 601 18.52 11.44 -18.22
N ASN A 602 17.44 10.75 -18.53
CA ASN A 602 17.33 9.84 -19.66
C ASN A 602 17.02 10.58 -20.96
N ASN A 603 17.65 10.14 -22.06
CA ASN A 603 17.33 10.57 -23.42
C ASN A 603 16.47 9.50 -24.13
N TYR A 604 15.16 9.56 -23.96
CA TYR A 604 14.23 8.61 -24.56
C TYR A 604 14.07 8.74 -26.08
N ALA A 605 14.65 9.81 -26.67
CA ALA A 605 14.73 9.95 -28.13
C ALA A 605 15.74 8.96 -28.76
N ASP A 606 16.67 8.42 -27.97
CA ASP A 606 17.63 7.42 -28.38
C ASP A 606 17.56 6.20 -27.44
N PRO A 607 16.59 5.29 -27.64
CA PRO A 607 16.39 4.13 -26.76
C PRO A 607 17.59 3.17 -26.68
N ASP A 608 18.46 3.15 -27.70
CA ASP A 608 19.62 2.26 -27.74
C ASP A 608 20.73 2.74 -26.78
N SER A 609 20.75 4.01 -26.45
CA SER A 609 21.68 4.60 -25.48
C SER A 609 21.24 4.45 -24.02
N LEU A 610 19.99 4.02 -23.77
CA LEU A 610 19.45 3.91 -22.43
C LEU A 610 20.05 2.73 -21.65
N SER A 611 20.28 2.95 -20.34
CA SER A 611 20.52 1.87 -19.40
C SER A 611 19.31 0.92 -19.30
N PRO A 612 19.46 -0.29 -18.72
CA PRO A 612 18.32 -1.16 -18.44
C PRO A 612 17.20 -0.46 -17.65
N GLU A 613 17.55 0.37 -16.66
CA GLU A 613 16.63 1.18 -15.86
C GLU A 613 15.89 2.21 -16.72
N GLY A 614 16.64 2.95 -17.56
CA GLY A 614 16.05 3.92 -18.48
C GLY A 614 15.11 3.28 -19.50
N ARG A 615 15.42 2.08 -19.99
CA ARG A 615 14.52 1.30 -20.85
C ARG A 615 13.26 0.86 -20.13
N LEU A 616 13.35 0.45 -18.87
CA LEU A 616 12.18 0.09 -18.09
C LEU A 616 11.27 1.30 -17.83
N VAL A 617 11.85 2.45 -17.45
CA VAL A 617 11.07 3.69 -17.29
C VAL A 617 10.36 4.06 -18.61
N LEU A 618 11.06 3.99 -19.75
CA LEU A 618 10.44 4.23 -21.07
C LEU A 618 9.29 3.26 -21.36
N ALA A 619 9.43 1.98 -21.02
CA ALA A 619 8.37 0.99 -21.18
C ALA A 619 7.15 1.32 -20.30
N CYS A 620 7.38 1.76 -19.05
CA CYS A 620 6.33 2.20 -18.14
C CYS A 620 5.60 3.46 -18.67
N MET A 621 6.34 4.46 -19.17
CA MET A 621 5.75 5.65 -19.80
C MET A 621 4.88 5.28 -21.00
N ARG A 622 5.32 4.35 -21.83
CA ARG A 622 4.51 3.84 -22.96
C ARG A 622 3.27 3.09 -22.50
N ALA A 623 3.37 2.30 -21.45
CA ALA A 623 2.19 1.63 -20.86
C ALA A 623 1.18 2.65 -20.32
N TRP A 624 1.67 3.74 -19.73
CA TRP A 624 0.85 4.87 -19.25
C TRP A 624 0.15 5.58 -20.42
N GLU A 625 0.92 6.02 -21.43
CA GLU A 625 0.42 6.76 -22.59
C GLU A 625 -0.60 5.96 -23.39
N ASN A 626 -0.41 4.63 -23.54
CA ASN A 626 -1.25 3.76 -24.37
C ASN A 626 -2.45 3.14 -23.61
N SER A 627 -2.61 3.40 -22.32
CA SER A 627 -3.74 2.88 -21.55
C SER A 627 -5.04 3.67 -21.85
N GLU A 628 -6.19 3.03 -21.73
CA GLU A 628 -7.51 3.66 -21.99
C GLU A 628 -8.45 3.42 -20.81
N PRO A 629 -8.75 4.43 -19.98
CA PRO A 629 -8.22 5.81 -20.03
C PRO A 629 -6.69 5.89 -19.83
N GLN A 630 -6.07 6.97 -20.32
CA GLN A 630 -4.63 7.20 -20.15
C GLN A 630 -4.26 7.30 -18.66
N GLY A 631 -3.09 6.77 -18.31
CA GLY A 631 -2.57 6.88 -16.95
C GLY A 631 -2.97 5.76 -15.99
N GLN A 632 -3.44 4.61 -16.50
CA GLN A 632 -3.76 3.47 -15.64
C GLN A 632 -2.52 2.92 -14.93
N ILE A 633 -2.64 2.72 -13.62
CA ILE A 633 -1.55 2.23 -12.78
C ILE A 633 -1.26 0.75 -13.02
N ARG A 634 -2.29 -0.09 -13.21
CA ARG A 634 -2.13 -1.54 -13.36
C ARG A 634 -1.29 -1.96 -14.56
N PRO A 635 -1.43 -1.40 -15.78
CA PRO A 635 -0.53 -1.67 -16.90
C PRO A 635 0.92 -1.28 -16.61
N VAL A 636 1.16 -0.19 -15.89
CA VAL A 636 2.50 0.24 -15.49
C VAL A 636 3.13 -0.77 -14.54
N LEU A 637 2.40 -1.19 -13.50
CA LEU A 637 2.84 -2.22 -12.56
C LEU A 637 3.14 -3.54 -13.28
N LYS A 638 2.25 -3.96 -14.18
CA LYS A 638 2.48 -5.16 -14.98
C LYS A 638 3.76 -5.06 -15.79
N THR A 639 4.04 -3.92 -16.40
CA THR A 639 5.29 -3.68 -17.15
C THR A 639 6.52 -3.83 -16.26
N ILE A 640 6.46 -3.34 -15.02
CA ILE A 640 7.56 -3.50 -14.05
C ILE A 640 7.74 -4.98 -13.69
N PHE A 641 6.66 -5.69 -13.34
CA PHE A 641 6.72 -7.08 -12.87
C PHE A 641 7.05 -8.08 -13.99
N ASP A 642 6.83 -7.72 -15.25
CA ASP A 642 7.21 -8.50 -16.41
C ASP A 642 8.65 -8.22 -16.90
N SER A 643 9.32 -7.22 -16.35
CA SER A 643 10.68 -6.82 -16.75
C SER A 643 11.75 -7.83 -16.28
N ASP A 644 12.82 -7.97 -17.06
CA ASP A 644 13.98 -8.79 -16.69
C ASP A 644 14.66 -8.29 -15.41
N LEU A 645 14.65 -6.97 -15.18
CA LEU A 645 15.17 -6.36 -13.95
C LEU A 645 14.42 -6.86 -12.71
N PHE A 646 13.09 -6.90 -12.76
CA PHE A 646 12.29 -7.39 -11.64
C PHE A 646 12.40 -8.92 -11.49
N ARG A 647 12.40 -9.66 -12.59
CA ARG A 647 12.38 -11.13 -12.58
C ARG A 647 13.72 -11.77 -12.27
N GLY A 648 14.80 -11.05 -12.51
CA GLY A 648 16.17 -11.50 -12.32
C GLY A 648 16.81 -11.02 -11.03
N HIS A 649 18.14 -11.03 -11.04
CA HIS A 649 18.96 -10.57 -9.90
C HIS A 649 18.93 -9.05 -9.70
N GLY A 650 18.41 -8.29 -10.66
CA GLY A 650 18.32 -6.82 -10.61
C GLY A 650 17.50 -6.28 -9.45
N SER A 651 16.51 -7.02 -8.96
CA SER A 651 15.69 -6.64 -7.81
C SER A 651 16.02 -7.40 -6.53
N SER A 652 16.59 -8.60 -6.62
CA SER A 652 16.85 -9.44 -5.46
C SER A 652 17.95 -8.85 -4.57
N GLN A 653 17.64 -8.61 -3.31
CA GLN A 653 18.58 -8.16 -2.29
C GLN A 653 19.28 -6.81 -2.63
N GLN A 654 18.62 -5.96 -3.41
CA GLN A 654 19.17 -4.69 -3.88
C GLN A 654 18.66 -3.48 -3.11
N LYS A 655 17.72 -3.67 -2.19
CA LYS A 655 17.20 -2.62 -1.31
C LYS A 655 17.41 -2.96 0.15
N ILE A 656 17.58 -1.93 0.96
CA ILE A 656 17.53 -2.06 2.42
C ILE A 656 16.08 -1.80 2.86
N LYS A 657 15.55 -2.70 3.66
CA LYS A 657 14.20 -2.57 4.23
C LYS A 657 14.05 -1.27 5.01
N THR A 658 13.01 -0.53 4.72
CA THR A 658 12.54 0.60 5.55
C THR A 658 12.19 0.10 6.96
N PRO A 659 12.04 0.97 7.96
CA PRO A 659 11.59 0.54 9.29
C PRO A 659 10.30 -0.26 9.29
N LEU A 660 9.32 0.11 8.44
CA LEU A 660 8.07 -0.62 8.33
C LEU A 660 8.27 -2.00 7.68
N GLU A 661 8.95 -2.07 6.53
CA GLU A 661 9.25 -3.34 5.85
C GLU A 661 10.04 -4.28 6.75
N PHE A 662 10.98 -3.76 7.52
CA PHE A 662 11.78 -4.55 8.45
C PHE A 662 10.94 -5.12 9.61
N THR A 663 10.17 -4.28 10.29
CA THR A 663 9.39 -4.71 11.46
C THR A 663 8.25 -5.65 11.08
N VAL A 664 7.54 -5.33 10.02
CA VAL A 664 6.47 -6.17 9.47
C VAL A 664 7.03 -7.47 8.92
N GLY A 665 8.12 -7.42 8.15
CA GLY A 665 8.80 -8.59 7.58
C GLY A 665 9.31 -9.56 8.65
N THR A 666 9.79 -9.06 9.78
CA THR A 666 10.21 -9.90 10.92
C THR A 666 9.03 -10.71 11.50
N ILE A 667 7.87 -10.08 11.70
CA ILE A 667 6.66 -10.77 12.16
C ILE A 667 6.19 -11.77 11.10
N ARG A 668 6.11 -11.35 9.83
CA ARG A 668 5.63 -12.20 8.72
C ARG A 668 6.50 -13.44 8.54
N ALA A 669 7.81 -13.31 8.60
CA ALA A 669 8.74 -14.44 8.44
C ALA A 669 8.56 -15.56 9.49
N LEU A 670 7.95 -15.23 10.64
CA LEU A 670 7.63 -16.17 11.73
C LEU A 670 6.14 -16.55 11.77
N ARG A 671 5.30 -16.01 10.89
CA ARG A 671 3.84 -16.11 10.96
C ARG A 671 3.30 -17.23 10.08
N ALA A 672 2.81 -18.29 10.70
CA ALA A 672 2.04 -19.35 10.04
C ALA A 672 0.72 -19.57 10.77
N ALA A 673 -0.32 -19.96 10.05
CA ALA A 673 -1.62 -20.28 10.62
C ALA A 673 -1.56 -21.59 11.42
N LYS A 674 -2.17 -21.58 12.62
CA LYS A 674 -2.32 -22.76 13.47
C LYS A 674 -3.72 -23.38 13.27
N PRO A 675 -3.91 -24.66 13.61
CA PRO A 675 -5.19 -25.34 13.49
C PRO A 675 -6.35 -24.70 14.31
N ASP A 676 -6.01 -23.96 15.36
CA ASP A 676 -6.97 -23.26 16.23
C ASP A 676 -7.36 -21.88 15.70
N GLY A 677 -6.89 -21.51 14.52
CA GLY A 677 -7.13 -20.19 13.92
C GLY A 677 -6.18 -19.08 14.38
N SER A 678 -5.32 -19.35 15.38
CA SER A 678 -4.28 -18.42 15.79
C SER A 678 -3.06 -18.49 14.86
N PHE A 679 -2.04 -17.68 15.14
CA PHE A 679 -0.80 -17.63 14.36
C PHE A 679 0.42 -17.90 15.23
N SER A 680 1.49 -18.40 14.62
CA SER A 680 2.79 -18.61 15.29
C SER A 680 3.53 -17.31 15.62
N ALA A 681 3.17 -16.21 14.96
CA ALA A 681 3.60 -14.85 15.29
C ALA A 681 2.50 -13.85 15.02
N SER A 682 2.37 -12.83 15.87
CA SER A 682 1.38 -11.77 15.74
C SER A 682 1.85 -10.48 16.40
N THR A 683 1.18 -9.39 16.09
CA THR A 683 1.37 -8.07 16.68
C THR A 683 0.02 -7.42 16.96
N ASP A 684 -0.04 -6.49 17.90
CA ASP A 684 -1.19 -5.59 18.10
C ASP A 684 -1.07 -4.29 17.28
N GLY A 685 -0.04 -4.18 16.43
CA GLY A 685 0.27 -2.98 15.68
C GLY A 685 0.88 -1.86 16.52
N TYR A 686 0.31 -1.58 17.69
CA TYR A 686 0.81 -0.55 18.61
C TYR A 686 2.26 -0.79 19.07
N SER A 687 2.64 -2.04 19.24
CA SER A 687 4.01 -2.43 19.64
C SER A 687 5.05 -2.17 18.56
N ILE A 688 4.63 -1.79 17.37
CA ILE A 688 5.49 -1.38 16.24
C ILE A 688 5.38 0.12 16.01
N SER A 689 4.17 0.64 15.92
CA SER A 689 3.91 2.04 15.55
C SER A 689 3.78 3.01 16.73
N GLY A 690 3.66 2.50 17.96
CA GLY A 690 3.54 3.29 19.19
C GLY A 690 2.10 3.47 19.68
N ARG A 691 1.95 3.57 21.00
CA ARG A 691 0.64 3.73 21.70
C ARG A 691 0.29 5.19 21.97
N SER A 692 1.22 6.10 21.77
CA SER A 692 1.02 7.53 21.98
C SER A 692 1.05 8.28 20.66
N ARG A 693 0.46 9.46 20.63
CA ARG A 693 0.48 10.34 19.47
C ARG A 693 1.91 10.67 19.01
N THR A 694 2.81 10.96 19.93
CA THR A 694 4.22 11.28 19.62
C THR A 694 5.05 10.08 19.19
N ALA A 695 4.65 8.87 19.56
CA ALA A 695 5.30 7.59 19.20
C ALA A 695 6.86 7.61 19.35
N SER A 696 7.43 8.47 20.20
CA SER A 696 8.88 8.75 20.26
C SER A 696 9.74 7.54 20.61
N THR A 697 9.16 6.55 21.28
CA THR A 697 9.83 5.31 21.67
C THR A 697 9.47 4.11 20.79
N ALA A 698 8.57 4.31 19.83
CA ALA A 698 8.13 3.23 18.96
C ALA A 698 9.28 2.73 18.07
N PRO A 699 9.29 1.44 17.70
CA PRO A 699 10.27 0.86 16.79
C PRO A 699 10.42 1.64 15.48
N LEU A 700 9.31 2.00 14.81
CA LEU A 700 9.36 2.76 13.55
C LEU A 700 10.09 4.10 13.74
N THR A 701 9.79 4.82 14.81
CA THR A 701 10.41 6.13 15.09
C THR A 701 11.90 6.00 15.42
N ARG A 702 12.27 5.00 16.21
CA ARG A 702 13.68 4.78 16.59
C ARG A 702 14.55 4.30 15.44
N MET A 703 13.99 3.50 14.51
CA MET A 703 14.72 2.95 13.38
C MET A 703 14.90 3.93 12.20
N GLY A 704 14.33 5.14 12.26
CA GLY A 704 14.46 6.11 11.17
C GLY A 704 13.47 7.26 11.23
N ALA A 705 12.95 7.58 12.41
CA ALA A 705 11.97 8.65 12.62
C ALA A 705 10.69 8.51 11.76
N MET A 706 10.31 7.27 11.42
CA MET A 706 9.12 7.02 10.63
C MET A 706 7.87 7.14 11.52
N MET A 707 7.12 8.21 11.35
CA MET A 707 5.86 8.50 12.01
C MET A 707 4.75 8.54 10.95
N LEU A 708 4.09 7.42 10.71
CA LEU A 708 3.02 7.31 9.73
C LEU A 708 1.96 8.40 9.97
N PHE A 709 1.48 9.03 8.89
CA PHE A 709 0.45 10.10 8.90
C PHE A 709 0.84 11.40 9.61
N ASP A 710 2.12 11.59 9.94
CA ASP A 710 2.55 12.78 10.69
C ASP A 710 3.96 13.21 10.26
N ARG A 711 4.15 13.41 8.98
CA ARG A 711 5.40 13.87 8.38
C ARG A 711 5.34 15.37 8.11
N GLY A 712 6.21 16.16 8.76
CA GLY A 712 6.21 17.61 8.62
C GLY A 712 6.78 18.15 7.31
N ALA A 713 7.55 17.33 6.55
CA ALA A 713 8.13 17.73 5.27
C ALA A 713 7.38 17.08 4.10
N PRO A 714 6.99 17.83 3.06
CA PRO A 714 6.15 17.35 1.96
C PRO A 714 6.87 16.40 0.99
N ASP A 715 8.18 16.23 1.13
CA ASP A 715 8.99 15.30 0.34
C ASP A 715 8.78 13.81 0.71
N GLY A 716 8.05 13.55 1.79
CA GLY A 716 7.85 12.21 2.32
C GLY A 716 9.07 11.62 3.03
N TYR A 717 9.02 10.30 3.27
CA TYR A 717 10.16 9.56 3.81
C TYR A 717 11.11 9.16 2.68
N PRO A 718 12.43 9.05 2.98
CA PRO A 718 13.43 8.69 1.97
C PRO A 718 13.13 7.37 1.27
N GLU A 719 13.29 7.34 -0.05
CA GLU A 719 13.09 6.16 -0.89
C GLU A 719 14.38 5.35 -1.09
N ASN A 720 15.53 5.87 -0.65
CA ASN A 720 16.82 5.22 -0.82
C ASN A 720 17.33 4.55 0.46
N ALA A 721 18.05 3.47 0.27
CA ALA A 721 18.60 2.62 1.34
C ALA A 721 19.52 3.35 2.33
N ALA A 722 20.32 4.29 1.87
CA ALA A 722 21.34 4.97 2.68
C ALA A 722 20.75 5.75 3.85
N ALA A 723 19.52 6.23 3.71
CA ALA A 723 18.83 7.00 4.75
C ALA A 723 18.42 6.15 5.98
N TRP A 724 18.30 4.84 5.80
CA TRP A 724 17.75 3.93 6.81
C TRP A 724 18.79 3.18 7.63
N VAL A 725 20.08 3.36 7.33
CA VAL A 725 21.17 2.60 7.98
C VAL A 725 22.15 3.52 8.69
N SER A 726 22.24 3.31 9.98
CA SER A 726 23.24 3.90 10.86
C SER A 726 23.55 2.91 11.99
N ALA A 727 24.62 3.13 12.74
CA ALA A 727 24.93 2.28 13.89
C ALA A 727 23.77 2.26 14.92
N GLY A 728 23.09 3.38 15.14
CA GLY A 728 21.94 3.47 16.03
C GLY A 728 20.72 2.69 15.53
N THR A 729 20.37 2.88 14.26
CA THR A 729 19.21 2.19 13.67
C THR A 729 19.42 0.69 13.57
N LEU A 730 20.64 0.21 13.29
CA LEU A 730 20.96 -1.21 13.31
C LEU A 730 20.85 -1.81 14.72
N ALA A 731 21.31 -1.10 15.75
CA ALA A 731 21.14 -1.55 17.14
C ALA A 731 19.65 -1.67 17.53
N ASP A 732 18.81 -0.70 17.12
CA ASP A 732 17.37 -0.75 17.38
C ASP A 732 16.66 -1.86 16.58
N ARG A 733 17.12 -2.20 15.37
CA ARG A 733 16.64 -3.35 14.60
C ARG A 733 16.93 -4.67 15.31
N ILE A 734 18.17 -4.90 15.74
CA ILE A 734 18.56 -6.10 16.52
C ILE A 734 17.74 -6.20 17.81
N ARG A 735 17.55 -5.08 18.50
CA ARG A 735 16.72 -5.03 19.70
C ARG A 735 15.27 -5.41 19.44
N PHE A 736 14.70 -4.95 18.34
CA PHE A 736 13.33 -5.31 17.95
C PHE A 736 13.20 -6.82 17.69
N GLU A 737 14.13 -7.42 16.95
CA GLU A 737 14.16 -8.87 16.70
C GLU A 737 14.22 -9.67 18.01
N GLN A 738 15.11 -9.27 18.91
CA GLN A 738 15.21 -9.89 20.24
C GLN A 738 13.90 -9.77 21.02
N THR A 739 13.27 -8.60 20.99
CA THR A 739 12.01 -8.34 21.66
C THR A 739 10.90 -9.26 21.13
N VAL A 740 10.76 -9.41 19.80
CA VAL A 740 9.79 -10.30 19.16
C VAL A 740 10.02 -11.75 19.57
N LEU A 741 11.29 -12.19 19.61
CA LEU A 741 11.63 -13.59 19.92
C LEU A 741 11.52 -13.93 21.40
N MET A 742 11.77 -12.99 22.30
CA MET A 742 11.65 -13.20 23.74
C MET A 742 10.20 -13.10 24.26
N ALA A 743 9.28 -12.57 23.47
CA ALA A 743 7.89 -12.47 23.82
C ALA A 743 7.23 -13.86 23.82
N THR A 744 7.20 -14.46 24.98
CA THR A 744 6.24 -15.51 25.32
C THR A 744 4.90 -14.85 25.64
N SER A 745 3.83 -15.63 25.89
CA SER A 745 2.47 -15.17 26.16
C SER A 745 2.28 -14.11 27.26
N ASP A 746 3.34 -13.67 27.91
CA ASP A 746 3.31 -12.60 28.89
C ASP A 746 3.31 -11.23 28.19
N ALA A 747 2.10 -10.73 27.94
CA ALA A 747 1.83 -9.44 27.31
C ALA A 747 2.37 -8.21 28.06
N ASN A 748 3.15 -8.39 29.14
CA ASN A 748 3.55 -7.33 30.07
C ASN A 748 5.06 -7.07 30.12
N LYS A 749 5.87 -7.65 29.24
CA LYS A 749 7.30 -7.34 29.24
C LYS A 749 7.53 -5.99 28.59
N SER A 750 7.95 -5.00 29.40
CA SER A 750 8.43 -3.73 28.90
C SER A 750 9.72 -3.97 28.10
N ASP A 751 9.69 -3.62 26.82
CA ASP A 751 10.86 -3.69 25.94
C ASP A 751 11.64 -2.37 25.90
N GLY A 752 11.12 -1.35 26.58
CA GLY A 752 11.68 -0.01 26.58
C GLY A 752 11.57 0.71 25.24
N LEU A 753 10.84 0.13 24.27
CA LEU A 753 10.60 0.73 22.96
C LEU A 753 9.22 1.42 22.88
N SER A 754 8.19 0.80 23.43
CA SER A 754 6.82 1.36 23.36
C SER A 754 6.03 1.26 24.66
N GLY A 755 6.72 1.04 25.78
CA GLY A 755 6.08 0.89 27.10
C GLY A 755 5.37 -0.45 27.33
N GLY A 756 5.46 -1.38 26.40
CA GLY A 756 4.96 -2.73 26.49
C GLY A 756 5.07 -3.45 25.15
N ASN A 757 5.41 -4.72 25.17
CA ASN A 757 5.56 -5.53 23.97
C ASN A 757 4.42 -6.55 23.88
N ASN A 758 3.53 -6.35 22.92
CA ASN A 758 2.47 -7.28 22.55
C ASN A 758 2.76 -8.02 21.24
N ASN A 759 3.99 -7.91 20.72
CA ASN A 759 4.42 -8.82 19.66
C ASN A 759 4.61 -10.21 20.28
N THR A 760 4.11 -11.23 19.60
CA THR A 760 4.27 -12.63 20.03
C THR A 760 4.96 -13.44 18.97
N SER A 761 5.76 -14.40 19.36
CA SER A 761 6.34 -15.39 18.45
C SER A 761 6.51 -16.74 19.13
N ASP A 762 6.30 -17.79 18.35
CA ASP A 762 6.50 -19.18 18.76
C ASP A 762 7.27 -19.94 17.69
N PRO A 763 8.60 -19.72 17.58
CA PRO A 763 9.42 -20.40 16.59
C PRO A 763 9.39 -21.92 16.72
N VAL A 764 9.29 -22.44 17.94
CA VAL A 764 9.20 -23.90 18.19
C VAL A 764 7.84 -24.44 17.73
N GLY A 765 6.75 -23.72 18.01
CA GLY A 765 5.43 -24.04 17.47
C GLY A 765 5.42 -24.04 15.94
N LEU A 766 6.08 -23.05 15.34
CA LEU A 766 6.24 -22.98 13.88
C LEU A 766 6.98 -24.22 13.33
N LEU A 767 8.09 -24.60 13.94
CA LEU A 767 8.82 -25.82 13.53
C LEU A 767 7.93 -27.07 13.65
N LYS A 768 7.15 -27.21 14.72
CA LYS A 768 6.22 -28.33 14.93
C LYS A 768 5.10 -28.36 13.88
N LEU A 769 4.69 -27.21 13.37
CA LEU A 769 3.69 -27.11 12.29
C LEU A 769 4.23 -27.54 10.93
N LYS A 770 5.53 -27.27 10.69
CA LYS A 770 6.10 -27.27 9.34
C LYS A 770 7.12 -28.39 9.09
N LEU A 771 7.73 -28.93 10.14
CA LEU A 771 8.72 -29.99 10.01
C LEU A 771 8.22 -31.33 10.56
N PRO A 772 8.65 -32.44 9.94
CA PRO A 772 8.45 -33.78 10.51
C PRO A 772 9.07 -33.88 11.91
N ALA A 773 8.46 -34.66 12.81
CA ALA A 773 8.93 -34.86 14.18
C ALA A 773 10.40 -35.32 14.27
N ALA A 774 10.90 -36.10 13.31
CA ALA A 774 12.28 -36.55 13.25
C ALA A 774 13.25 -35.36 13.05
N ASP A 775 12.87 -34.37 12.24
CA ASP A 775 13.72 -33.22 11.90
C ASP A 775 13.81 -32.18 13.03
N LEU A 776 12.90 -32.22 14.00
CA LEU A 776 12.89 -31.29 15.15
C LEU A 776 14.12 -31.43 16.05
N LYS A 777 14.89 -32.50 15.95
CA LYS A 777 16.16 -32.71 16.67
C LYS A 777 17.40 -32.50 15.81
N GLU A 778 17.23 -32.23 14.52
CA GLU A 778 18.31 -32.07 13.59
C GLU A 778 18.67 -30.59 13.40
N PRO A 779 19.77 -30.08 14.00
CA PRO A 779 20.10 -28.66 13.96
C PRO A 779 20.21 -28.09 12.54
N VAL A 780 20.73 -28.92 11.62
CA VAL A 780 20.87 -28.53 10.22
C VAL A 780 19.49 -28.33 9.56
N ARG A 781 18.53 -29.22 9.80
CA ARG A 781 17.18 -29.12 9.22
C ARG A 781 16.43 -27.89 9.75
N ILE A 782 16.57 -27.60 11.05
CA ILE A 782 15.97 -26.43 11.68
C ILE A 782 16.55 -25.14 11.08
N VAL A 783 17.89 -25.07 10.97
CA VAL A 783 18.55 -23.90 10.40
C VAL A 783 18.19 -23.71 8.93
N ASP A 784 18.23 -24.79 8.13
CA ASP A 784 17.86 -24.72 6.70
C ASP A 784 16.42 -24.26 6.50
N TYR A 785 15.50 -24.66 7.37
CA TYR A 785 14.11 -24.20 7.33
C TYR A 785 14.02 -22.68 7.51
N PHE A 786 14.65 -22.12 8.55
CA PHE A 786 14.62 -20.66 8.75
C PHE A 786 15.38 -19.90 7.67
N LEU A 787 16.49 -20.42 7.18
CA LEU A 787 17.22 -19.82 6.05
C LEU A 787 16.36 -19.72 4.80
N SER A 788 15.54 -20.72 4.51
CA SER A 788 14.67 -20.72 3.33
C SER A 788 13.57 -19.65 3.39
N ILE A 789 13.19 -19.20 4.57
CA ILE A 789 12.19 -18.15 4.76
C ILE A 789 12.86 -16.77 4.84
N PHE A 790 13.87 -16.63 5.71
CA PHE A 790 14.48 -15.32 5.99
C PHE A 790 15.28 -14.77 4.81
N TYR A 791 15.79 -15.67 3.98
CA TYR A 791 16.65 -15.38 2.85
C TYR A 791 16.16 -16.03 1.57
N ALA A 792 14.87 -15.96 1.30
CA ALA A 792 14.24 -16.65 0.18
C ALA A 792 14.89 -16.33 -1.19
N GLY A 793 15.48 -15.12 -1.35
CA GLY A 793 16.18 -14.69 -2.56
C GLY A 793 17.67 -14.98 -2.59
N GLU A 794 18.22 -15.74 -1.60
CA GLU A 794 19.66 -16.04 -1.55
C GLU A 794 19.93 -17.53 -1.66
N GLY A 795 20.98 -17.89 -2.44
CA GLY A 795 21.35 -19.26 -2.65
C GLY A 795 22.10 -19.90 -1.46
N ARG A 796 21.97 -21.21 -1.30
CA ARG A 796 22.49 -21.98 -0.16
C ARG A 796 24.00 -21.89 -0.02
N ALA A 797 24.74 -21.75 -1.11
CA ALA A 797 26.20 -21.63 -1.08
C ALA A 797 26.62 -20.30 -0.40
N ASN A 798 25.95 -19.22 -0.73
CA ASN A 798 26.21 -17.92 -0.10
C ASN A 798 25.80 -17.90 1.38
N LEU A 799 24.78 -18.66 1.77
CA LEU A 799 24.29 -18.78 3.15
C LEU A 799 25.09 -19.78 4.00
N SER A 800 26.08 -20.46 3.45
CA SER A 800 26.82 -21.54 4.13
C SER A 800 27.51 -21.08 5.43
N LEU A 801 27.99 -19.84 5.48
CA LEU A 801 28.55 -19.24 6.70
C LEU A 801 27.48 -19.00 7.76
N TYR A 802 26.31 -18.47 7.39
CA TYR A 802 25.19 -18.25 8.31
C TYR A 802 24.69 -19.58 8.87
N ARG A 803 24.54 -20.58 7.98
CA ARG A 803 24.20 -21.94 8.36
C ARG A 803 25.19 -22.54 9.38
N LYS A 804 26.51 -22.43 9.12
CA LYS A 804 27.54 -22.91 10.03
C LYS A 804 27.45 -22.23 11.38
N SER A 805 27.31 -20.91 11.40
CA SER A 805 27.21 -20.13 12.65
C SER A 805 25.99 -20.54 13.47
N ALA A 806 24.80 -20.64 12.85
CA ALA A 806 23.57 -21.02 13.54
C ALA A 806 23.56 -22.49 14.02
N VAL A 807 24.10 -23.42 13.22
CA VAL A 807 24.27 -24.82 13.64
C VAL A 807 25.28 -24.95 14.80
N THR A 808 26.36 -24.18 14.76
CA THR A 808 27.31 -24.13 15.86
C THR A 808 26.64 -23.59 17.13
N PHE A 809 25.89 -22.50 17.03
CA PHE A 809 25.12 -21.93 18.14
C PHE A 809 24.18 -22.97 18.77
N LEU A 810 23.38 -23.69 17.97
CA LEU A 810 22.49 -24.72 18.48
C LEU A 810 23.22 -25.83 19.25
N ASN A 811 24.46 -26.16 18.88
CA ASN A 811 25.26 -27.20 19.50
C ASN A 811 26.20 -26.68 20.64
N THR A 812 26.07 -25.41 21.03
CA THR A 812 26.87 -24.78 22.10
C THR A 812 26.01 -24.64 23.35
N ALA A 813 26.56 -24.86 24.52
CA ALA A 813 25.89 -24.64 25.80
C ALA A 813 25.63 -23.15 26.07
N ASP A 814 24.79 -22.85 27.07
CA ASP A 814 24.40 -21.47 27.41
C ASP A 814 25.59 -20.61 27.91
N ASP A 815 26.73 -21.23 28.25
CA ASP A 815 27.97 -20.53 28.56
C ASP A 815 28.70 -20.00 27.31
N GLY A 816 28.22 -20.32 26.13
CA GLY A 816 28.78 -19.90 24.84
C GLY A 816 30.08 -20.60 24.44
N VAL A 817 30.53 -21.60 25.18
CA VAL A 817 31.86 -22.27 25.01
C VAL A 817 31.74 -23.79 24.97
N ALA A 818 31.07 -24.40 25.96
CA ALA A 818 31.00 -25.85 26.06
C ALA A 818 30.16 -26.48 24.95
N SER A 819 30.63 -27.63 24.40
CA SER A 819 29.82 -28.40 23.45
C SER A 819 28.61 -29.01 24.15
N SER A 820 27.44 -28.84 23.56
CA SER A 820 26.17 -29.40 24.04
C SER A 820 25.31 -29.80 22.84
N PRO A 821 25.38 -31.08 22.40
CA PRO A 821 24.68 -31.51 21.21
C PRO A 821 23.20 -31.22 21.28
N PHE A 822 22.66 -30.47 20.30
CA PHE A 822 21.26 -30.06 20.26
C PHE A 822 20.32 -31.28 20.18
N GLN A 823 20.73 -32.35 19.53
CA GLN A 823 19.97 -33.60 19.38
C GLN A 823 19.63 -34.25 20.75
N SER A 824 20.36 -33.95 21.79
CA SER A 824 20.09 -34.44 23.14
C SER A 824 18.95 -33.72 23.85
N LEU A 825 18.54 -32.55 23.35
CA LEU A 825 17.42 -31.78 23.87
C LEU A 825 16.07 -32.33 23.38
N SER A 826 15.07 -32.23 24.23
CA SER A 826 13.72 -32.64 23.86
C SER A 826 12.87 -31.45 23.45
N PRO A 827 12.20 -31.49 22.27
CA PRO A 827 11.26 -30.45 21.85
C PRO A 827 10.20 -30.21 22.93
N GLY A 828 10.07 -28.96 23.41
CA GLY A 828 9.15 -28.58 24.47
C GLY A 828 9.81 -28.33 25.85
N THR A 829 11.11 -28.58 25.96
CA THR A 829 11.88 -28.13 27.15
C THR A 829 12.32 -26.68 26.99
N SER A 830 12.50 -25.98 28.11
CA SER A 830 12.99 -24.58 28.12
C SER A 830 14.34 -24.43 27.42
N ALA A 831 15.27 -25.37 27.65
CA ALA A 831 16.58 -25.35 26.99
C ALA A 831 16.48 -25.46 25.46
N TYR A 832 15.58 -26.32 24.96
CA TYR A 832 15.30 -26.44 23.52
C TYR A 832 14.75 -25.11 22.96
N ASP A 833 13.72 -24.57 23.61
CA ASP A 833 13.06 -23.31 23.21
C ASP A 833 14.07 -22.14 23.20
N THR A 834 14.86 -21.99 24.25
CA THR A 834 15.88 -20.94 24.35
C THR A 834 16.90 -21.02 23.21
N ARG A 835 17.38 -22.21 22.86
CA ARG A 835 18.35 -22.37 21.77
C ARG A 835 17.74 -22.12 20.40
N VAL A 836 16.52 -22.57 20.15
CA VAL A 836 15.84 -22.28 18.88
C VAL A 836 15.63 -20.76 18.73
N ARG A 837 15.13 -20.07 19.77
CA ARG A 837 14.95 -18.62 19.75
C ARG A 837 16.25 -17.88 19.55
N GLY A 838 17.31 -18.31 20.21
CA GLY A 838 18.65 -17.73 20.05
C GLY A 838 19.23 -17.91 18.64
N ALA A 839 19.05 -19.09 18.04
CA ALA A 839 19.46 -19.35 16.66
C ALA A 839 18.67 -18.49 15.65
N VAL A 840 17.37 -18.32 15.88
CA VAL A 840 16.53 -17.45 15.06
C VAL A 840 16.95 -16.00 15.21
N ALA A 841 17.21 -15.51 16.43
CA ALA A 841 17.73 -14.17 16.67
C ALA A 841 19.07 -13.93 15.94
N LEU A 842 19.98 -14.90 16.02
CA LEU A 842 21.25 -14.84 15.30
C LEU A 842 21.05 -14.73 13.79
N LEU A 843 20.15 -15.55 13.23
CA LEU A 843 19.87 -15.50 11.78
C LEU A 843 19.27 -14.16 11.36
N LEU A 844 18.30 -13.62 12.10
CA LEU A 844 17.68 -12.32 11.79
C LEU A 844 18.69 -11.16 11.89
N SER A 845 19.69 -11.25 12.78
CA SER A 845 20.69 -10.18 13.00
C SER A 845 21.77 -10.08 11.91
N PHE A 846 21.83 -11.01 10.96
CA PHE A 846 22.80 -10.91 9.87
C PHE A 846 22.42 -9.80 8.88
N GLN A 847 23.46 -9.20 8.25
CA GLN A 847 23.30 -8.10 7.30
C GLN A 847 22.25 -8.41 6.22
N ARG A 848 22.30 -9.62 5.64
CA ARG A 848 21.44 -10.01 4.53
C ARG A 848 19.94 -9.97 4.85
N PHE A 849 19.55 -10.07 6.14
CA PHE A 849 18.17 -9.92 6.55
C PHE A 849 17.67 -8.46 6.49
N GLN A 850 18.60 -7.51 6.53
CA GLN A 850 18.27 -6.08 6.38
C GLN A 850 17.93 -5.71 4.92
N GLU A 851 18.29 -6.58 4.00
CA GLU A 851 18.13 -6.42 2.55
C GLU A 851 16.88 -7.17 2.05
N GLN A 852 16.38 -6.75 0.88
CA GLN A 852 15.26 -7.39 0.18
C GLN A 852 15.43 -7.31 -1.33
#